data_36b7a374a5515d89f092eb1ad9d1ea6e
#
_entry.id   36b7a374a5515d89f092eb1ad9d1ea6e
#
_cell.length_a   1.000
_cell.length_b   1.000
_cell.length_c   1.000
_cell.angle_alpha   90.00
_cell.angle_beta   90.00
_cell.angle_gamma   90.00
#
_symmetry.space_group_name_H-M   'P 1'
#
loop_
_entity.id
_entity.type
_entity.pdbx_description
1 polymer ?
#
loop_
_entity_poly.entity_id
_entity_poly.type
_entity_poly.pdbx_seq_one_letter_code
_entity_poly.pdbx_strand_id
1 'polypeptide(L)'
;MKDFLAILRRNFVSPIVIAIFILATTLLILGERRDAWFISVVIVINTLIAIVQEVRAQRALKKLELMSAPRARRMVAHGKYEDVMYDQLHDGDQIKLKSGDEIPADGEVLESQGLEVNESMLTGESASIEKTSGDIVYAASSVVAGSALVRVTAVGAHSKAGAMTASLKRYTPQVTPLQRAIGRAITILTYGALVLAALIFFVYYTSGFDAVKIFKTITSAAVTVVPEGLLLASSLLLAFGSLKLAQAKVLPQKLAAIEAMALLSVLCVDKTGTLTSDKIMFENLELFKGGRRRVTAHYKEIVGILAKETAGGNATGAAIEEALVGGAEYKVLDILAFSSVRKLSAIRVEIDGAVYTLMMGAPEYVGAYAPLSPARQRYVESLAADGKRVLYVAGFDDHVTPLKSLTSTDAWPLGVIILANPLRDGVIDTVQYLQENNVSLRVISGDNPDTVRYVAAQAGIKHPNRIVTGGDLALLSDEQWIKTVKQTTIFARVLPEQKERLIQTFVEDGQFTGMVGDGVNDALALKKANLGVAMFDGAAASRRVADLVLLNNSFTSLPLGMKLGNRIMQAIELIATLFFHKIGYAVVLLLTTLIIGVAYPFAPRHVTFMNMFLVTLPTLMWTLFPPRPQHRINPAYFWRDTLLAVLPIAAISGVVVTGFYWFAGRAYPDDELGVATATVLVATFFGVYMVFIASIMLGVVYDRTARIARMAYLIAVVAVALLSFGFALTRNFFDFTKPSFAYIWPAFFLVFIAAFVQYKLARRAGERLKRER
;
A
#
# COMPACT_ATOMS: atom_id res chain seq x y z
N MET A 1 20.28 -16.34 7.44
CA MET A 1 20.19 -17.77 7.80
C MET A 1 18.98 -18.07 8.68
N LYS A 2 18.72 -17.31 9.76
CA LYS A 2 17.53 -17.50 10.63
C LYS A 2 16.20 -17.38 9.90
N ASP A 3 16.05 -16.39 8.99
CA ASP A 3 14.82 -16.19 8.22
C ASP A 3 14.56 -17.34 7.23
N PHE A 4 15.60 -17.86 6.59
CA PHE A 4 15.50 -19.01 5.70
C PHE A 4 15.08 -20.27 6.43
N LEU A 5 15.62 -20.53 7.62
CA LEU A 5 15.20 -21.64 8.48
C LEU A 5 13.74 -21.50 8.97
N ALA A 6 13.30 -20.28 9.24
CA ALA A 6 11.91 -20.00 9.58
C ALA A 6 10.95 -20.30 8.41
N ILE A 7 11.35 -19.93 7.18
CA ILE A 7 10.59 -20.26 5.95
C ILE A 7 10.51 -21.78 5.77
N LEU A 8 11.63 -22.48 5.86
CA LEU A 8 11.70 -23.93 5.77
C LEU A 8 10.74 -24.59 6.79
N ARG A 9 10.87 -24.22 8.08
CA ARG A 9 10.03 -24.78 9.13
C ARG A 9 8.53 -24.53 8.88
N ARG A 10 8.15 -23.33 8.44
CA ARG A 10 6.73 -22.98 8.20
C ARG A 10 6.12 -23.77 7.06
N ASN A 11 6.88 -24.02 5.99
CA ASN A 11 6.40 -24.74 4.81
C ASN A 11 6.43 -26.27 5.00
N PHE A 12 7.46 -26.83 5.66
CA PHE A 12 7.54 -28.29 5.89
C PHE A 12 6.70 -28.78 7.08
N VAL A 13 6.51 -27.96 8.12
CA VAL A 13 5.80 -28.34 9.34
C VAL A 13 4.37 -27.78 9.33
N SER A 14 3.77 -27.58 8.15
CA SER A 14 2.35 -27.24 8.09
C SER A 14 1.50 -28.49 8.45
N PRO A 15 0.40 -28.34 9.21
CA PRO A 15 -0.46 -29.46 9.58
C PRO A 15 -0.93 -30.30 8.40
N ILE A 16 -1.11 -29.65 7.25
CA ILE A 16 -1.57 -30.29 6.01
C ILE A 16 -0.47 -31.14 5.39
N VAL A 17 0.76 -30.63 5.29
CA VAL A 17 1.90 -31.40 4.76
C VAL A 17 2.14 -32.63 5.62
N ILE A 18 2.04 -32.49 6.95
CA ILE A 18 2.14 -33.62 7.90
C ILE A 18 1.02 -34.64 7.64
N ALA A 19 -0.24 -34.21 7.52
CA ALA A 19 -1.37 -35.10 7.28
C ALA A 19 -1.22 -35.86 5.96
N ILE A 20 -0.84 -35.19 4.87
CA ILE A 20 -0.65 -35.84 3.57
C ILE A 20 0.56 -36.79 3.61
N PHE A 21 1.62 -36.45 4.36
CA PHE A 21 2.77 -37.32 4.53
C PHE A 21 2.40 -38.59 5.30
N ILE A 22 1.56 -38.49 6.34
CA ILE A 22 1.00 -39.64 7.05
C ILE A 22 0.19 -40.51 6.08
N LEU A 23 -0.69 -39.93 5.27
CA LEU A 23 -1.49 -40.66 4.29
C LEU A 23 -0.60 -41.36 3.23
N ALA A 24 0.43 -40.68 2.73
CA ALA A 24 1.39 -41.27 1.80
C ALA A 24 2.13 -42.47 2.44
N THR A 25 2.54 -42.33 3.71
CA THR A 25 3.19 -43.43 4.46
C THR A 25 2.24 -44.60 4.65
N THR A 26 0.98 -44.33 4.96
CA THR A 26 -0.07 -45.38 5.11
C THR A 26 -0.28 -46.13 3.80
N LEU A 27 -0.35 -45.43 2.66
CA LEU A 27 -0.44 -46.04 1.32
C LEU A 27 0.79 -46.90 1.00
N LEU A 28 1.98 -46.48 1.41
CA LEU A 28 3.22 -47.24 1.24
C LEU A 28 3.17 -48.57 2.04
N ILE A 29 2.72 -48.52 3.27
CA ILE A 29 2.55 -49.71 4.13
C ILE A 29 1.52 -50.69 3.54
N LEU A 30 0.44 -50.16 2.94
CA LEU A 30 -0.59 -50.93 2.26
C LEU A 30 -0.14 -51.47 0.88
N GLY A 31 1.10 -51.28 0.48
CA GLY A 31 1.68 -51.80 -0.77
C GLY A 31 1.49 -50.94 -2.00
N GLU A 32 0.81 -49.79 -1.89
CA GLU A 32 0.54 -48.87 -2.99
C GLU A 32 1.72 -47.91 -3.25
N ARG A 33 2.87 -48.50 -3.63
CA ARG A 33 4.15 -47.78 -3.82
C ARG A 33 4.06 -46.64 -4.84
N ARG A 34 3.28 -46.81 -5.93
CA ARG A 34 3.16 -45.80 -7.01
C ARG A 34 2.46 -44.52 -6.51
N ASP A 35 1.30 -44.69 -5.85
CA ASP A 35 0.54 -43.55 -5.35
C ASP A 35 1.26 -42.84 -4.19
N ALA A 36 1.85 -43.62 -3.26
CA ALA A 36 2.64 -43.07 -2.16
C ALA A 36 3.86 -42.26 -2.65
N TRP A 37 4.62 -42.83 -3.59
CA TRP A 37 5.77 -42.12 -4.18
C TRP A 37 5.35 -40.85 -4.92
N PHE A 38 4.28 -40.95 -5.72
CA PHE A 38 3.77 -39.83 -6.49
C PHE A 38 3.31 -38.67 -5.59
N ILE A 39 2.51 -38.93 -4.57
CA ILE A 39 2.06 -37.93 -3.63
C ILE A 39 3.24 -37.29 -2.90
N SER A 40 4.21 -38.10 -2.46
CA SER A 40 5.42 -37.62 -1.79
C SER A 40 6.22 -36.67 -2.69
N VAL A 41 6.43 -37.01 -3.96
CA VAL A 41 7.12 -36.16 -4.93
C VAL A 41 6.37 -34.87 -5.20
N VAL A 42 5.04 -34.93 -5.37
CA VAL A 42 4.20 -33.73 -5.60
C VAL A 42 4.28 -32.79 -4.40
N ILE A 43 4.20 -33.30 -3.17
CA ILE A 43 4.33 -32.49 -1.94
C ILE A 43 5.71 -31.82 -1.88
N VAL A 44 6.77 -32.59 -2.11
CA VAL A 44 8.14 -32.05 -2.08
C VAL A 44 8.31 -30.96 -3.14
N ILE A 45 7.85 -31.18 -4.37
CA ILE A 45 7.90 -30.19 -5.45
C ILE A 45 7.10 -28.93 -5.10
N ASN A 46 5.86 -29.09 -4.62
CA ASN A 46 5.02 -27.96 -4.22
C ASN A 46 5.64 -27.16 -3.07
N THR A 47 6.19 -27.85 -2.07
CA THR A 47 6.89 -27.23 -0.94
C THR A 47 8.14 -26.48 -1.40
N LEU A 48 8.94 -27.07 -2.30
CA LEU A 48 10.11 -26.42 -2.88
C LEU A 48 9.72 -25.18 -3.69
N ILE A 49 8.69 -25.27 -4.52
CA ILE A 49 8.16 -24.13 -5.29
C ILE A 49 7.72 -23.04 -4.31
N ALA A 50 6.99 -23.38 -3.25
CA ALA A 50 6.54 -22.43 -2.22
C ALA A 50 7.73 -21.72 -1.55
N ILE A 51 8.76 -22.46 -1.16
CA ILE A 51 9.98 -21.92 -0.54
C ILE A 51 10.72 -20.98 -1.51
N VAL A 52 10.93 -21.41 -2.75
CA VAL A 52 11.62 -20.59 -3.77
C VAL A 52 10.85 -19.28 -4.02
N GLN A 53 9.53 -19.36 -4.13
CA GLN A 53 8.67 -18.21 -4.36
C GLN A 53 8.69 -17.26 -3.15
N GLU A 54 8.62 -17.78 -1.94
CA GLU A 54 8.67 -16.99 -0.71
C GLU A 54 10.04 -16.30 -0.54
N VAL A 55 11.13 -17.02 -0.79
CA VAL A 55 12.49 -16.43 -0.77
C VAL A 55 12.63 -15.35 -1.82
N ARG A 56 12.12 -15.56 -3.05
CA ARG A 56 12.14 -14.51 -4.09
C ARG A 56 11.33 -13.29 -3.69
N ALA A 57 10.13 -13.48 -3.15
CA ALA A 57 9.28 -12.39 -2.66
C ALA A 57 9.97 -11.60 -1.55
N GLN A 58 10.56 -12.27 -0.55
CA GLN A 58 11.28 -11.61 0.53
C GLN A 58 12.54 -10.86 0.04
N ARG A 59 13.30 -11.44 -0.89
CA ARG A 59 14.46 -10.75 -1.50
C ARG A 59 14.05 -9.50 -2.27
N ALA A 60 12.93 -9.59 -3.00
CA ALA A 60 12.38 -8.44 -3.72
C ALA A 60 11.96 -7.33 -2.76
N LEU A 61 11.22 -7.66 -1.69
CA LEU A 61 10.83 -6.71 -0.65
C LEU A 61 12.04 -6.08 0.04
N LYS A 62 13.04 -6.87 0.41
CA LYS A 62 14.26 -6.35 1.03
C LYS A 62 15.03 -5.40 0.10
N LYS A 63 15.07 -5.69 -1.21
CA LYS A 63 15.66 -4.78 -2.19
C LYS A 63 14.88 -3.45 -2.28
N LEU A 64 13.56 -3.50 -2.19
CA LEU A 64 12.71 -2.32 -2.19
C LEU A 64 12.89 -1.51 -0.89
N GLU A 65 12.98 -2.16 0.26
CA GLU A 65 13.27 -1.53 1.55
C GLU A 65 14.60 -0.75 1.53
N LEU A 66 15.64 -1.32 0.92
CA LEU A 66 16.93 -0.64 0.73
C LEU A 66 16.84 0.61 -0.16
N MET A 67 15.89 0.69 -1.07
CA MET A 67 15.69 1.88 -1.92
C MET A 67 15.09 3.06 -1.15
N SER A 68 14.35 2.81 -0.08
CA SER A 68 13.75 3.81 0.80
C SER A 68 14.54 4.02 2.10
N ALA A 69 15.66 3.29 2.29
CA ALA A 69 16.48 3.41 3.49
C ALA A 69 16.96 4.85 3.68
N PRO A 70 16.82 5.41 4.88
CA PRO A 70 17.21 6.77 5.17
C PRO A 70 18.74 6.92 5.07
N ARG A 71 19.19 8.07 4.56
CA ARG A 71 20.60 8.40 4.38
C ARG A 71 20.97 9.63 5.20
N ALA A 72 22.19 9.63 5.71
CA ALA A 72 22.79 10.75 6.41
C ALA A 72 23.89 11.39 5.57
N ARG A 73 24.06 12.70 5.68
CA ARG A 73 25.13 13.43 5.03
C ARG A 73 26.36 13.43 5.96
N ARG A 74 27.29 12.52 5.72
CA ARG A 74 28.54 12.41 6.47
C ARG A 74 29.59 13.33 5.84
N MET A 75 30.34 14.07 6.67
CA MET A 75 31.50 14.84 6.25
C MET A 75 32.70 13.91 6.04
N VAL A 76 33.31 13.95 4.86
CA VAL A 76 34.47 13.10 4.51
C VAL A 76 35.77 13.90 4.61
N ALA A 77 35.79 15.15 4.16
CA ALA A 77 36.93 16.07 4.23
C ALA A 77 36.44 17.50 4.07
N HIS A 78 37.22 18.50 4.50
CA HIS A 78 36.96 19.94 4.48
C HIS A 78 35.78 20.37 3.53
N GLY A 79 34.53 20.39 4.07
CA GLY A 79 33.34 20.85 3.36
C GLY A 79 32.74 19.91 2.32
N LYS A 80 33.29 18.70 2.11
CA LYS A 80 32.69 17.67 1.24
C LYS A 80 31.85 16.70 2.05
N TYR A 81 30.65 16.42 1.56
CA TYR A 81 29.69 15.52 2.18
C TYR A 81 29.40 14.33 1.26
N GLU A 82 29.20 13.15 1.84
CA GLU A 82 28.72 11.97 1.15
C GLU A 82 27.41 11.46 1.79
N ASP A 83 26.51 10.90 0.96
CA ASP A 83 25.27 10.29 1.45
C ASP A 83 25.51 8.83 1.81
N VAL A 84 25.49 8.51 3.11
CA VAL A 84 25.69 7.16 3.66
C VAL A 84 24.41 6.64 4.28
N MET A 85 24.19 5.32 4.29
CA MET A 85 23.08 4.73 5.03
C MET A 85 23.32 4.83 6.54
N TYR A 86 22.25 4.88 7.34
CA TYR A 86 22.35 5.03 8.81
C TYR A 86 23.15 3.91 9.48
N ASP A 87 23.14 2.70 8.92
CA ASP A 87 23.91 1.56 9.41
C ASP A 87 25.42 1.62 9.08
N GLN A 88 25.84 2.58 8.26
CA GLN A 88 27.23 2.86 7.89
C GLN A 88 27.85 3.99 8.71
N LEU A 89 27.10 4.59 9.63
CA LEU A 89 27.61 5.60 10.54
C LEU A 89 28.38 4.95 11.69
N HIS A 90 29.44 5.62 12.11
CA HIS A 90 30.28 5.20 13.22
C HIS A 90 30.40 6.33 14.25
N ASP A 91 30.76 5.96 15.46
CA ASP A 91 31.12 6.92 16.51
C ASP A 91 32.27 7.82 16.06
N GLY A 92 32.12 9.15 16.28
CA GLY A 92 33.06 10.17 15.84
C GLY A 92 32.77 10.75 14.45
N ASP A 93 31.91 10.14 13.62
CA ASP A 93 31.51 10.71 12.33
C ASP A 93 30.87 12.09 12.54
N GLN A 94 31.10 13.00 11.58
CA GLN A 94 30.43 14.29 11.55
C GLN A 94 29.34 14.26 10.50
N ILE A 95 28.11 14.62 10.89
CA ILE A 95 26.94 14.63 10.01
C ILE A 95 26.32 16.03 9.95
N LYS A 96 25.83 16.40 8.77
CA LYS A 96 25.09 17.64 8.57
C LYS A 96 23.59 17.35 8.61
N LEU A 97 22.89 18.02 9.52
CA LEU A 97 21.43 17.98 9.67
C LEU A 97 20.80 19.23 9.08
N LYS A 98 19.62 19.10 8.49
CA LYS A 98 18.78 20.19 7.97
C LYS A 98 17.32 19.94 8.32
N SER A 99 16.49 20.98 8.20
CA SER A 99 15.04 20.85 8.39
C SER A 99 14.45 19.71 7.56
N GLY A 100 13.61 18.89 8.18
CA GLY A 100 12.99 17.69 7.61
C GLY A 100 13.82 16.41 7.76
N ASP A 101 15.09 16.48 8.18
CA ASP A 101 15.90 15.30 8.43
C ASP A 101 15.48 14.62 9.74
N GLU A 102 15.56 13.29 9.74
CA GLU A 102 15.56 12.50 10.97
C GLU A 102 17.01 12.38 11.46
N ILE A 103 17.23 12.51 12.77
CA ILE A 103 18.53 12.37 13.39
C ILE A 103 18.90 10.89 13.39
N PRO A 104 19.99 10.48 12.68
CA PRO A 104 20.31 9.07 12.43
C PRO A 104 20.95 8.35 13.62
N ALA A 105 21.56 9.13 14.52
CA ALA A 105 22.37 8.63 15.63
C ALA A 105 22.35 9.65 16.78
N ASP A 106 22.64 9.23 18.01
CA ASP A 106 22.85 10.20 19.07
C ASP A 106 24.15 10.97 18.79
N GLY A 107 24.15 12.26 19.09
CA GLY A 107 25.31 13.10 18.77
C GLY A 107 25.31 14.42 19.52
N GLU A 108 26.48 15.08 19.52
CA GLU A 108 26.72 16.40 20.07
C GLU A 108 26.72 17.45 18.98
N VAL A 109 25.98 18.51 19.15
CA VAL A 109 25.88 19.64 18.19
C VAL A 109 27.22 20.42 18.26
N LEU A 110 27.95 20.46 17.15
CA LEU A 110 29.17 21.25 17.01
C LEU A 110 28.87 22.69 16.61
N GLU A 111 27.97 22.85 15.60
CA GLU A 111 27.53 24.14 15.09
C GLU A 111 26.02 24.11 14.91
N SER A 112 25.31 25.17 15.28
CA SER A 112 23.85 25.31 15.14
C SER A 112 23.51 26.62 14.44
N GLN A 113 22.60 26.52 13.47
CA GLN A 113 21.96 27.67 12.80
C GLN A 113 20.44 27.58 13.03
N GLY A 114 20.01 27.92 14.26
CA GLY A 114 18.59 27.89 14.65
C GLY A 114 17.99 26.48 14.62
N LEU A 115 18.73 25.47 15.10
CA LEU A 115 18.28 24.09 15.12
C LEU A 115 17.14 23.90 16.12
N GLU A 116 15.97 23.54 15.62
CA GLU A 116 14.81 23.11 16.41
C GLU A 116 14.56 21.61 16.18
N VAL A 117 14.49 20.83 17.26
CA VAL A 117 14.35 19.37 17.21
C VAL A 117 13.06 18.94 17.92
N ASN A 118 12.28 18.09 17.28
CA ASN A 118 11.14 17.40 17.89
C ASN A 118 11.60 16.04 18.42
N GLU A 119 11.53 15.88 19.73
CA GLU A 119 11.92 14.65 20.46
C GLU A 119 10.71 13.80 20.89
N SER A 120 9.50 14.06 20.35
CA SER A 120 8.25 13.40 20.77
C SER A 120 8.27 11.89 20.68
N MET A 121 9.06 11.32 19.76
CA MET A 121 9.24 9.87 19.63
C MET A 121 9.95 9.24 20.84
N LEU A 122 10.67 10.03 21.61
CA LEU A 122 11.44 9.59 22.80
C LEU A 122 10.79 10.05 24.10
N THR A 123 10.26 11.27 24.12
CA THR A 123 9.73 11.92 25.33
C THR A 123 8.21 11.88 25.42
N GLY A 124 7.52 11.74 24.27
CA GLY A 124 6.06 11.88 24.17
C GLY A 124 5.59 13.34 24.10
N GLU A 125 6.46 14.33 24.21
CA GLU A 125 6.13 15.75 24.16
C GLU A 125 6.32 16.29 22.73
N SER A 126 5.27 16.92 22.18
CA SER A 126 5.25 17.40 20.79
C SER A 126 5.94 18.76 20.59
N ALA A 127 6.30 19.47 21.66
CA ALA A 127 7.00 20.75 21.57
C ALA A 127 8.42 20.59 21.00
N SER A 128 8.79 21.42 20.02
CA SER A 128 10.16 21.46 19.52
C SER A 128 11.08 22.15 20.54
N ILE A 129 12.31 21.64 20.63
CA ILE A 129 13.35 22.15 21.54
C ILE A 129 14.45 22.78 20.68
N GLU A 130 14.81 24.02 20.98
CA GLU A 130 15.95 24.69 20.37
C GLU A 130 17.25 24.06 20.91
N LYS A 131 18.18 23.70 20.00
CA LYS A 131 19.48 23.11 20.31
C LYS A 131 20.60 24.01 19.87
N THR A 132 21.54 24.24 20.76
CA THR A 132 22.73 25.07 20.56
C THR A 132 23.99 24.21 20.54
N SER A 133 25.13 24.81 20.21
CA SER A 133 26.44 24.12 20.26
C SER A 133 26.71 23.54 21.66
N GLY A 134 27.10 22.27 21.72
CA GLY A 134 27.33 21.50 22.95
C GLY A 134 26.09 20.70 23.42
N ASP A 135 24.88 20.95 22.86
CA ASP A 135 23.69 20.19 23.20
C ASP A 135 23.71 18.79 22.58
N ILE A 136 23.02 17.86 23.22
CA ILE A 136 22.87 16.50 22.71
C ILE A 136 21.58 16.39 21.89
N VAL A 137 21.70 15.78 20.72
CA VAL A 137 20.58 15.36 19.88
C VAL A 137 20.48 13.84 19.88
N TYR A 138 19.26 13.31 19.79
CA TYR A 138 19.00 11.88 19.91
C TYR A 138 18.51 11.28 18.59
N ALA A 139 18.94 10.05 18.31
CA ALA A 139 18.43 9.26 17.20
C ALA A 139 16.90 9.15 17.23
N ALA A 140 16.29 9.06 16.04
CA ALA A 140 14.84 9.01 15.83
C ALA A 140 14.07 10.30 16.18
N SER A 141 14.75 11.36 16.63
CA SER A 141 14.18 12.72 16.69
C SER A 141 14.18 13.37 15.30
N SER A 142 13.39 14.40 15.09
CA SER A 142 13.26 15.06 13.78
C SER A 142 13.65 16.53 13.86
N VAL A 143 14.37 17.00 12.86
CA VAL A 143 14.72 18.42 12.71
C VAL A 143 13.50 19.17 12.16
N VAL A 144 12.93 20.07 12.93
CA VAL A 144 11.77 20.89 12.55
C VAL A 144 12.19 22.13 11.79
N ALA A 145 13.23 22.81 12.26
CA ALA A 145 13.77 24.02 11.65
C ALA A 145 15.28 24.13 11.82
N GLY A 146 15.93 24.96 11.02
CA GLY A 146 17.36 25.21 11.08
C GLY A 146 18.24 24.14 10.47
N SER A 147 19.55 24.25 10.77
CA SER A 147 20.56 23.25 10.37
C SER A 147 21.66 23.16 11.41
N ALA A 148 22.36 22.03 11.45
CA ALA A 148 23.48 21.83 12.38
C ALA A 148 24.54 20.89 11.81
N LEU A 149 25.77 21.04 12.32
CA LEU A 149 26.82 20.04 12.22
C LEU A 149 26.86 19.27 13.56
N VAL A 150 26.76 17.95 13.49
CA VAL A 150 26.67 17.08 14.68
C VAL A 150 27.76 16.02 14.63
N ARG A 151 28.46 15.79 15.75
CA ARG A 151 29.37 14.68 15.94
C ARG A 151 28.62 13.50 16.53
N VAL A 152 28.59 12.37 15.84
CA VAL A 152 27.98 11.13 16.29
C VAL A 152 28.64 10.60 17.53
N THR A 153 27.86 10.22 18.54
CA THR A 153 28.38 9.67 19.84
C THR A 153 27.85 8.25 20.10
N ALA A 154 26.70 7.85 19.52
CA ALA A 154 26.20 6.49 19.63
C ALA A 154 25.32 6.12 18.44
N VAL A 155 25.52 4.92 17.89
CA VAL A 155 24.84 4.42 16.68
C VAL A 155 23.99 3.18 16.94
N GLY A 156 22.93 3.00 16.17
CA GLY A 156 22.13 1.78 16.13
C GLY A 156 21.59 1.34 17.49
N ALA A 157 21.93 0.13 17.96
CA ALA A 157 21.46 -0.41 19.23
C ALA A 157 22.04 0.31 20.47
N HIS A 158 23.13 1.04 20.32
CA HIS A 158 23.75 1.80 21.39
C HIS A 158 23.16 3.21 21.55
N SER A 159 22.39 3.70 20.59
CA SER A 159 21.65 4.96 20.72
C SER A 159 20.50 4.82 21.71
N LYS A 160 20.04 5.94 22.29
CA LYS A 160 18.91 5.99 23.22
C LYS A 160 17.65 5.38 22.63
N ALA A 161 17.33 5.71 21.36
CA ALA A 161 16.21 5.12 20.64
C ALA A 161 16.40 3.62 20.35
N GLY A 162 17.64 3.20 20.03
CA GLY A 162 17.98 1.82 19.79
C GLY A 162 17.86 0.94 21.02
N ALA A 163 18.30 1.42 22.18
CA ALA A 163 18.15 0.75 23.46
C ALA A 163 16.68 0.54 23.84
N MET A 164 15.82 1.56 23.61
CA MET A 164 14.37 1.46 23.83
C MET A 164 13.69 0.47 22.88
N THR A 165 14.13 0.37 21.63
CA THR A 165 13.53 -0.51 20.61
C THR A 165 14.10 -1.92 20.58
N ALA A 166 15.24 -2.17 21.17
CA ALA A 166 15.86 -3.52 21.21
C ALA A 166 14.96 -4.57 21.87
N SER A 167 14.11 -4.17 22.82
CA SER A 167 13.10 -5.02 23.46
C SER A 167 11.85 -5.27 22.60
N LEU A 168 11.63 -4.49 21.54
CA LEU A 168 10.40 -4.50 20.72
C LEU A 168 10.59 -5.14 19.33
N LYS A 169 11.81 -5.50 18.93
CA LYS A 169 12.11 -6.11 17.63
C LYS A 169 11.74 -7.59 17.55
N ARG A 170 10.45 -7.92 17.65
CA ARG A 170 9.92 -9.13 17.01
C ARG A 170 9.25 -8.70 15.70
N TYR A 171 9.92 -8.97 14.59
CA TYR A 171 9.32 -8.89 13.27
C TYR A 171 8.13 -9.85 13.21
N THR A 172 6.93 -9.33 13.30
CA THR A 172 5.70 -10.06 12.98
C THR A 172 5.35 -9.72 11.53
N PRO A 173 5.37 -10.73 10.62
CA PRO A 173 4.91 -10.51 9.25
C PRO A 173 3.48 -9.97 9.30
N GLN A 174 3.25 -8.78 8.76
CA GLN A 174 1.91 -8.21 8.70
C GLN A 174 1.12 -8.95 7.62
N VAL A 175 0.24 -9.84 8.08
CA VAL A 175 -0.69 -10.57 7.20
C VAL A 175 -1.80 -9.60 6.79
N THR A 176 -2.10 -9.51 5.48
CA THR A 176 -3.17 -8.64 4.97
C THR A 176 -4.55 -9.09 5.46
N PRO A 177 -5.57 -8.21 5.50
CA PRO A 177 -6.95 -8.60 5.81
C PRO A 177 -7.44 -9.75 4.94
N LEU A 178 -7.17 -9.72 3.64
CA LEU A 178 -7.51 -10.78 2.70
C LEU A 178 -6.77 -12.09 3.01
N GLN A 179 -5.46 -12.04 3.28
CA GLN A 179 -4.69 -13.22 3.66
C GLN A 179 -5.20 -13.83 4.97
N ARG A 180 -5.61 -13.02 5.93
CA ARG A 180 -6.25 -13.50 7.17
C ARG A 180 -7.58 -14.19 6.90
N ALA A 181 -8.39 -13.62 6.01
CA ALA A 181 -9.65 -14.22 5.59
C ALA A 181 -9.41 -15.56 4.86
N ILE A 182 -8.46 -15.60 3.91
CA ILE A 182 -8.04 -16.85 3.23
C ILE A 182 -7.56 -17.90 4.25
N GLY A 183 -6.71 -17.50 5.20
CA GLY A 183 -6.22 -18.40 6.24
C GLY A 183 -7.33 -19.01 7.09
N ARG A 184 -8.35 -18.22 7.50
CA ARG A 184 -9.52 -18.74 8.22
C ARG A 184 -10.31 -19.75 7.39
N ALA A 185 -10.52 -19.47 6.08
CA ALA A 185 -11.21 -20.41 5.20
C ALA A 185 -10.42 -21.71 5.05
N ILE A 186 -9.10 -21.66 4.89
CA ILE A 186 -8.25 -22.86 4.85
C ILE A 186 -8.41 -23.68 6.14
N THR A 187 -8.42 -23.02 7.29
CA THR A 187 -8.63 -23.70 8.59
C THR A 187 -9.98 -24.40 8.66
N ILE A 188 -11.07 -23.73 8.26
CA ILE A 188 -12.42 -24.31 8.24
C ILE A 188 -12.47 -25.52 7.28
N LEU A 189 -11.90 -25.37 6.08
CA LEU A 189 -11.87 -26.45 5.08
C LEU A 189 -11.01 -27.64 5.53
N THR A 190 -9.93 -27.38 6.27
CA THR A 190 -9.09 -28.45 6.85
C THR A 190 -9.87 -29.28 7.87
N TYR A 191 -10.61 -28.63 8.78
CA TYR A 191 -11.50 -29.35 9.70
C TYR A 191 -12.63 -30.09 8.95
N GLY A 192 -13.20 -29.45 7.92
CA GLY A 192 -14.17 -30.12 7.06
C GLY A 192 -13.61 -31.36 6.36
N ALA A 193 -12.36 -31.31 5.89
CA ALA A 193 -11.68 -32.45 5.29
C ALA A 193 -11.47 -33.61 6.29
N LEU A 194 -11.18 -33.31 7.56
CA LEU A 194 -11.07 -34.34 8.60
C LEU A 194 -12.42 -35.03 8.87
N VAL A 195 -13.51 -34.26 8.93
CA VAL A 195 -14.87 -34.82 9.09
C VAL A 195 -15.22 -35.68 7.88
N LEU A 196 -14.92 -35.25 6.67
CA LEU A 196 -15.13 -36.03 5.44
C LEU A 196 -14.29 -37.31 5.44
N ALA A 197 -13.03 -37.25 5.88
CA ALA A 197 -12.17 -38.42 5.99
C ALA A 197 -12.75 -39.47 6.97
N ALA A 198 -13.27 -39.01 8.11
CA ALA A 198 -13.94 -39.90 9.07
C ALA A 198 -15.23 -40.52 8.47
N LEU A 199 -16.02 -39.74 7.75
CA LEU A 199 -17.23 -40.22 7.07
C LEU A 199 -16.90 -41.23 5.97
N ILE A 200 -15.88 -41.00 5.14
CA ILE A 200 -15.41 -41.94 4.12
C ILE A 200 -14.97 -43.22 4.79
N PHE A 201 -14.15 -43.11 5.83
CA PHE A 201 -13.67 -44.31 6.56
C PHE A 201 -14.84 -45.15 7.08
N PHE A 202 -15.80 -44.53 7.78
CA PHE A 202 -16.95 -45.20 8.36
C PHE A 202 -17.83 -45.89 7.29
N VAL A 203 -18.22 -45.13 6.24
CA VAL A 203 -19.11 -45.66 5.19
C VAL A 203 -18.42 -46.78 4.40
N TYR A 204 -17.16 -46.61 4.03
CA TYR A 204 -16.44 -47.61 3.22
C TYR A 204 -16.12 -48.87 4.05
N TYR A 205 -15.76 -48.69 5.33
CA TYR A 205 -15.55 -49.82 6.23
C TYR A 205 -16.82 -50.65 6.42
N THR A 206 -17.97 -50.02 6.66
CA THR A 206 -19.26 -50.71 6.81
C THR A 206 -19.78 -51.31 5.49
N SER A 207 -19.38 -50.75 4.34
CA SER A 207 -19.72 -51.29 3.01
C SER A 207 -18.77 -52.41 2.54
N GLY A 208 -17.77 -52.78 3.34
CA GLY A 208 -16.86 -53.91 3.04
C GLY A 208 -15.77 -53.58 2.01
N PHE A 209 -15.46 -52.27 1.77
CA PHE A 209 -14.34 -51.90 0.90
C PHE A 209 -13.01 -52.26 1.60
N ASP A 210 -12.00 -52.58 0.78
CA ASP A 210 -10.65 -52.87 1.25
C ASP A 210 -9.93 -51.61 1.75
N ALA A 211 -8.94 -51.78 2.62
CA ALA A 211 -8.21 -50.69 3.25
C ALA A 211 -7.51 -49.78 2.21
N VAL A 212 -7.00 -50.38 1.11
CA VAL A 212 -6.35 -49.62 0.04
C VAL A 212 -7.32 -48.63 -0.58
N LYS A 213 -8.54 -49.04 -0.90
CA LYS A 213 -9.58 -48.19 -1.50
C LYS A 213 -10.03 -47.10 -0.55
N ILE A 214 -10.17 -47.40 0.75
CA ILE A 214 -10.50 -46.44 1.81
C ILE A 214 -9.44 -45.33 1.85
N PHE A 215 -8.15 -45.67 2.01
CA PHE A 215 -7.09 -44.69 2.16
C PHE A 215 -6.78 -43.94 0.87
N LYS A 216 -6.91 -44.54 -0.33
CA LYS A 216 -6.84 -43.84 -1.61
C LYS A 216 -7.93 -42.77 -1.74
N THR A 217 -9.16 -43.08 -1.34
CA THR A 217 -10.28 -42.12 -1.39
C THR A 217 -10.08 -40.98 -0.38
N ILE A 218 -9.69 -41.29 0.86
CA ILE A 218 -9.38 -40.25 1.86
C ILE A 218 -8.28 -39.34 1.37
N THR A 219 -7.21 -39.90 0.80
CA THR A 219 -6.09 -39.11 0.28
C THR A 219 -6.51 -38.22 -0.88
N SER A 220 -7.28 -38.74 -1.84
CA SER A 220 -7.82 -37.98 -2.98
C SER A 220 -8.73 -36.84 -2.53
N ALA A 221 -9.59 -37.09 -1.54
CA ALA A 221 -10.48 -36.11 -0.95
C ALA A 221 -9.68 -35.02 -0.20
N ALA A 222 -8.70 -35.39 0.61
CA ALA A 222 -7.87 -34.45 1.37
C ALA A 222 -7.10 -33.50 0.43
N VAL A 223 -6.44 -34.02 -0.60
CA VAL A 223 -5.71 -33.22 -1.60
C VAL A 223 -6.64 -32.31 -2.39
N THR A 224 -7.90 -32.69 -2.57
CA THR A 224 -8.85 -31.87 -3.34
C THR A 224 -9.47 -30.77 -2.49
N VAL A 225 -9.86 -31.06 -1.24
CA VAL A 225 -10.61 -30.12 -0.39
C VAL A 225 -9.74 -29.02 0.18
N VAL A 226 -8.46 -29.26 0.42
CA VAL A 226 -7.60 -28.23 1.03
C VAL A 226 -6.97 -27.33 -0.04
N PRO A 227 -7.24 -26.01 -0.03
CA PRO A 227 -6.74 -25.07 -1.04
C PRO A 227 -5.37 -24.51 -0.68
N GLU A 228 -4.35 -25.36 -0.50
CA GLU A 228 -2.98 -24.93 -0.12
C GLU A 228 -2.40 -23.85 -1.06
N GLY A 229 -2.63 -23.98 -2.36
CA GLY A 229 -2.12 -23.05 -3.37
C GLY A 229 -2.74 -21.65 -3.34
N LEU A 230 -3.89 -21.43 -2.69
CA LEU A 230 -4.59 -20.14 -2.72
C LEU A 230 -3.83 -19.05 -1.93
N LEU A 231 -3.33 -19.39 -0.74
CA LEU A 231 -2.52 -18.45 0.06
C LEU A 231 -1.22 -18.10 -0.65
N LEU A 232 -0.57 -19.11 -1.24
CA LEU A 232 0.65 -18.94 -2.03
C LEU A 232 0.42 -18.05 -3.25
N ALA A 233 -0.64 -18.31 -4.02
CA ALA A 233 -1.00 -17.52 -5.20
C ALA A 233 -1.28 -16.06 -4.84
N SER A 234 -2.01 -15.80 -3.74
CA SER A 234 -2.28 -14.44 -3.26
C SER A 234 -1.01 -13.71 -2.87
N SER A 235 -0.09 -14.37 -2.14
CA SER A 235 1.20 -13.79 -1.74
C SER A 235 2.07 -13.48 -2.96
N LEU A 236 2.07 -14.36 -3.95
CA LEU A 236 2.82 -14.19 -5.19
C LEU A 236 2.30 -13.01 -6.01
N LEU A 237 0.96 -12.90 -6.15
CA LEU A 237 0.31 -11.79 -6.84
C LEU A 237 0.63 -10.45 -6.19
N LEU A 238 0.59 -10.37 -4.86
CA LEU A 238 0.95 -9.16 -4.12
C LEU A 238 2.43 -8.82 -4.30
N ALA A 239 3.33 -9.81 -4.29
CA ALA A 239 4.76 -9.59 -4.53
C ALA A 239 5.05 -9.10 -5.95
N PHE A 240 4.45 -9.69 -6.99
CA PHE A 240 4.55 -9.20 -8.37
C PHE A 240 3.95 -7.81 -8.54
N GLY A 241 2.82 -7.55 -7.87
CA GLY A 241 2.20 -6.22 -7.83
C GLY A 241 3.12 -5.18 -7.24
N SER A 242 3.79 -5.51 -6.12
CA SER A 242 4.77 -4.65 -5.47
C SER A 242 5.93 -4.30 -6.41
N LEU A 243 6.47 -5.26 -7.14
CA LEU A 243 7.53 -5.02 -8.12
C LEU A 243 7.08 -4.11 -9.27
N LYS A 244 5.88 -4.33 -9.82
CA LYS A 244 5.32 -3.47 -10.88
C LYS A 244 5.07 -2.04 -10.40
N LEU A 245 4.59 -1.88 -9.17
CA LEU A 245 4.39 -0.56 -8.55
C LEU A 245 5.73 0.17 -8.37
N ALA A 246 6.76 -0.53 -7.87
CA ALA A 246 8.09 0.06 -7.69
C ALA A 246 8.70 0.53 -9.02
N GLN A 247 8.51 -0.24 -10.12
CA GLN A 247 8.91 0.19 -11.48
C GLN A 247 8.18 1.45 -11.92
N ALA A 248 6.94 1.63 -11.46
CA ALA A 248 6.12 2.82 -11.70
C ALA A 248 6.37 3.96 -10.68
N LYS A 249 7.49 3.91 -9.94
CA LYS A 249 7.86 4.90 -8.91
C LYS A 249 6.93 4.96 -7.70
N VAL A 250 6.11 3.95 -7.48
CA VAL A 250 5.26 3.76 -6.30
C VAL A 250 5.83 2.59 -5.50
N LEU A 251 6.46 2.87 -4.37
CA LEU A 251 7.19 1.89 -3.57
C LEU A 251 6.36 1.39 -2.39
N PRO A 252 5.73 0.20 -2.44
CA PRO A 252 5.08 -0.38 -1.28
C PRO A 252 6.14 -0.85 -0.26
N GLN A 253 6.02 -0.41 0.97
CA GLN A 253 6.83 -0.91 2.08
C GLN A 253 6.21 -2.16 2.73
N LYS A 254 4.89 -2.32 2.57
CA LYS A 254 4.11 -3.47 3.05
C LYS A 254 3.26 -4.03 1.91
N LEU A 255 3.13 -5.35 1.83
CA LEU A 255 2.25 -5.99 0.85
C LEU A 255 0.78 -5.56 1.02
N ALA A 256 0.38 -5.28 2.26
CA ALA A 256 -0.96 -4.79 2.58
C ALA A 256 -1.30 -3.44 1.92
N ALA A 257 -0.31 -2.62 1.56
CA ALA A 257 -0.54 -1.34 0.87
C ALA A 257 -1.24 -1.51 -0.48
N ILE A 258 -0.98 -2.62 -1.18
CA ILE A 258 -1.62 -2.92 -2.48
C ILE A 258 -3.11 -3.20 -2.30
N GLU A 259 -3.46 -3.98 -1.29
CA GLU A 259 -4.84 -4.24 -0.92
C GLU A 259 -5.51 -2.94 -0.46
N ALA A 260 -4.84 -2.17 0.39
CA ALA A 260 -5.32 -0.91 0.91
C ALA A 260 -5.64 0.11 -0.21
N MET A 261 -4.80 0.21 -1.23
CA MET A 261 -5.06 1.07 -2.38
C MET A 261 -6.34 0.67 -3.15
N ALA A 262 -6.61 -0.63 -3.27
CA ALA A 262 -7.82 -1.11 -3.94
C ALA A 262 -9.10 -0.79 -3.14
N LEU A 263 -9.00 -0.69 -1.82
CA LEU A 263 -10.12 -0.51 -0.89
C LEU A 263 -10.41 0.94 -0.53
N LEU A 264 -9.53 1.85 -0.88
CA LEU A 264 -9.56 3.24 -0.46
C LEU A 264 -10.93 3.91 -0.70
N SER A 265 -11.60 4.36 0.36
CA SER A 265 -12.89 5.06 0.28
C SER A 265 -12.79 6.53 0.67
N VAL A 266 -11.87 6.87 1.57
CA VAL A 266 -11.54 8.24 1.96
C VAL A 266 -10.05 8.45 1.77
N LEU A 267 -9.65 9.56 1.15
CA LEU A 267 -8.26 9.96 1.05
C LEU A 267 -8.10 11.35 1.66
N CYS A 268 -7.37 11.40 2.76
CA CYS A 268 -6.93 12.64 3.38
C CYS A 268 -5.60 13.06 2.77
N VAL A 269 -5.52 14.31 2.33
CA VAL A 269 -4.31 14.85 1.69
C VAL A 269 -3.87 16.11 2.43
N ASP A 270 -2.56 16.25 2.68
CA ASP A 270 -2.04 17.55 3.08
C ASP A 270 -2.04 18.49 1.87
N LYS A 271 -2.16 19.79 2.11
CA LYS A 271 -2.13 20.80 1.03
C LYS A 271 -0.72 20.94 0.46
N THR A 272 0.23 21.26 1.35
CA THR A 272 1.60 21.65 0.96
C THR A 272 2.41 20.41 0.59
N GLY A 273 3.20 20.50 -0.47
CA GLY A 273 4.01 19.37 -0.92
C GLY A 273 3.22 18.21 -1.55
N THR A 274 1.89 18.18 -1.40
CA THR A 274 1.00 17.14 -1.94
C THR A 274 0.15 17.65 -3.09
N LEU A 275 -0.80 18.54 -2.83
CA LEU A 275 -1.62 19.17 -3.89
C LEU A 275 -0.83 20.26 -4.61
N THR A 276 -0.03 21.00 -3.87
CA THR A 276 0.84 22.05 -4.41
C THR A 276 2.26 21.52 -4.63
N SER A 277 2.98 22.18 -5.54
CA SER A 277 4.41 21.94 -5.75
C SER A 277 5.21 22.34 -4.49
N ASP A 278 6.34 21.66 -4.24
CA ASP A 278 7.30 22.04 -3.19
C ASP A 278 8.05 23.32 -3.56
N LYS A 279 8.04 23.68 -4.86
CA LYS A 279 8.63 24.92 -5.34
C LYS A 279 7.70 26.07 -5.05
N ILE A 280 8.15 26.97 -4.20
CA ILE A 280 7.53 28.27 -4.01
C ILE A 280 8.01 29.16 -5.15
N MET A 281 7.10 29.85 -5.81
CA MET A 281 7.44 30.82 -6.85
C MET A 281 7.31 32.24 -6.30
N PHE A 282 8.33 33.03 -6.47
CA PHE A 282 8.26 34.46 -6.24
C PHE A 282 7.43 35.09 -7.38
N GLU A 283 6.37 35.83 -7.02
CA GLU A 283 5.57 36.57 -7.98
C GLU A 283 5.95 38.05 -8.02
N ASN A 284 5.98 38.70 -6.86
CA ASN A 284 6.25 40.13 -6.78
C ASN A 284 6.69 40.57 -5.38
N LEU A 285 7.42 41.67 -5.32
CA LEU A 285 7.66 42.47 -4.12
C LEU A 285 7.03 43.85 -4.30
N GLU A 286 5.96 44.12 -3.58
CA GLU A 286 5.28 45.41 -3.62
C GLU A 286 5.73 46.30 -2.47
N LEU A 287 6.48 47.35 -2.80
CA LEU A 287 6.92 48.33 -1.83
C LEU A 287 5.85 49.42 -1.64
N PHE A 288 5.51 49.72 -0.39
CA PHE A 288 4.48 50.68 -0.08
C PHE A 288 4.93 52.11 -0.34
N LYS A 289 4.20 52.85 -1.18
CA LYS A 289 4.43 54.28 -1.44
C LYS A 289 3.81 55.13 -0.33
N GLY A 290 4.44 56.26 0.02
CA GLY A 290 3.87 57.27 0.95
C GLY A 290 4.23 57.08 2.43
N GLY A 291 5.33 56.37 2.74
CA GLY A 291 5.89 56.29 4.11
C GLY A 291 6.83 57.47 4.45
N ARG A 292 7.27 57.52 5.74
CA ARG A 292 8.23 58.53 6.25
C ARG A 292 9.58 58.56 5.50
N ARG A 293 9.98 57.45 4.86
CA ARG A 293 11.21 57.33 4.09
C ARG A 293 10.94 57.12 2.59
N ARG A 294 11.82 57.64 1.74
CA ARG A 294 11.82 57.40 0.29
C ARG A 294 12.26 55.97 0.03
N VAL A 295 11.33 55.09 -0.30
CA VAL A 295 11.61 53.70 -0.64
C VAL A 295 12.24 53.66 -2.04
N THR A 296 13.51 53.27 -2.14
CA THR A 296 14.28 53.13 -3.37
C THR A 296 14.30 51.71 -3.86
N ALA A 297 14.70 51.49 -5.12
CA ALA A 297 14.89 50.13 -5.67
C ALA A 297 15.90 49.28 -4.88
N HIS A 298 16.82 49.92 -4.18
CA HIS A 298 17.83 49.32 -3.31
C HIS A 298 17.22 48.42 -2.20
N TYR A 299 16.03 48.77 -1.69
CA TYR A 299 15.34 47.90 -0.71
C TYR A 299 14.97 46.53 -1.24
N LYS A 300 14.82 46.33 -2.58
CA LYS A 300 14.57 45.02 -3.16
C LYS A 300 15.76 44.06 -2.91
N GLU A 301 16.97 44.58 -3.12
CA GLU A 301 18.20 43.85 -2.91
C GLU A 301 18.40 43.51 -1.42
N ILE A 302 18.12 44.45 -0.51
CA ILE A 302 18.23 44.21 0.94
C ILE A 302 17.23 43.11 1.39
N VAL A 303 16.02 43.09 0.83
CA VAL A 303 15.04 42.04 1.09
C VAL A 303 15.55 40.68 0.58
N GLY A 304 16.23 40.64 -0.57
CA GLY A 304 16.90 39.42 -1.05
C GLY A 304 18.01 38.94 -0.09
N ILE A 305 18.84 39.87 0.40
CA ILE A 305 19.88 39.57 1.39
C ILE A 305 19.28 39.08 2.70
N LEU A 306 18.21 39.71 3.21
CA LEU A 306 17.46 39.23 4.36
C LEU A 306 17.01 37.78 4.19
N ALA A 307 16.42 37.46 3.02
CA ALA A 307 15.98 36.09 2.74
C ALA A 307 17.16 35.12 2.71
N LYS A 308 18.24 35.45 2.04
CA LYS A 308 19.45 34.64 1.91
C LYS A 308 20.05 34.29 3.28
N GLU A 309 20.29 35.30 4.11
CA GLU A 309 21.05 35.17 5.36
C GLU A 309 20.19 34.58 6.51
N THR A 310 18.85 34.74 6.48
CA THR A 310 18.01 34.37 7.61
C THR A 310 17.15 33.14 7.37
N ALA A 311 17.02 32.66 6.13
CA ALA A 311 16.09 31.58 5.79
C ALA A 311 16.58 30.17 6.16
N GLY A 312 17.88 29.99 6.47
CA GLY A 312 18.41 28.66 6.78
C GLY A 312 18.23 27.62 5.69
N GLY A 313 18.13 28.06 4.41
CA GLY A 313 17.95 27.18 3.26
C GLY A 313 16.50 26.69 3.03
N ASN A 314 15.49 27.32 3.65
CA ASN A 314 14.09 26.97 3.39
C ASN A 314 13.62 27.42 2.01
N ALA A 315 12.63 26.72 1.43
CA ALA A 315 12.14 26.97 0.06
C ALA A 315 11.60 28.40 -0.15
N THR A 316 11.07 29.04 0.89
CA THR A 316 10.55 30.42 0.84
C THR A 316 11.70 31.40 0.65
N GLY A 317 12.76 31.29 1.44
CA GLY A 317 13.92 32.14 1.34
C GLY A 317 14.67 31.95 0.03
N ALA A 318 14.83 30.70 -0.41
CA ALA A 318 15.46 30.38 -1.69
C ALA A 318 14.72 31.03 -2.88
N ALA A 319 13.39 31.00 -2.89
CA ALA A 319 12.59 31.62 -3.95
C ALA A 319 12.75 33.18 -3.99
N ILE A 320 12.87 33.80 -2.82
CA ILE A 320 13.08 35.25 -2.70
C ILE A 320 14.53 35.61 -3.06
N GLU A 321 15.49 34.82 -2.60
CA GLU A 321 16.91 34.98 -2.92
C GLU A 321 17.13 34.90 -4.42
N GLU A 322 16.65 33.86 -5.10
CA GLU A 322 16.79 33.69 -6.55
C GLU A 322 16.23 34.88 -7.35
N ALA A 323 15.15 35.47 -6.84
CA ALA A 323 14.49 36.59 -7.54
C ALA A 323 15.06 37.97 -7.24
N LEU A 324 15.62 38.19 -6.04
CA LEU A 324 15.93 39.55 -5.56
C LEU A 324 17.40 39.80 -5.20
N VAL A 325 18.25 38.77 -5.02
CA VAL A 325 19.65 38.99 -4.67
C VAL A 325 20.40 39.56 -5.85
N GLY A 326 20.98 40.75 -5.64
CA GLY A 326 21.86 41.45 -6.57
C GLY A 326 23.35 41.21 -6.31
N GLY A 327 24.20 41.98 -6.96
CA GLY A 327 25.66 41.88 -6.83
C GLY A 327 26.29 42.86 -5.84
N ALA A 328 25.54 43.56 -4.98
CA ALA A 328 26.08 44.50 -4.02
C ALA A 328 26.95 43.83 -2.96
N GLU A 329 28.07 44.48 -2.63
CA GLU A 329 28.86 44.08 -1.47
C GLU A 329 28.17 44.55 -0.18
N TYR A 330 27.98 43.63 0.78
CA TYR A 330 27.35 43.92 2.06
C TYR A 330 28.08 43.30 3.22
N LYS A 331 27.90 43.91 4.38
CA LYS A 331 28.42 43.38 5.67
C LYS A 331 27.25 43.12 6.60
N VAL A 332 27.11 41.89 7.07
CA VAL A 332 26.11 41.51 8.07
C VAL A 332 26.58 41.95 9.44
N LEU A 333 25.75 42.72 10.14
CA LEU A 333 26.05 43.24 11.49
C LEU A 333 25.32 42.44 12.58
N ASP A 334 24.07 42.01 12.36
CA ASP A 334 23.29 41.18 13.28
C ASP A 334 22.25 40.37 12.53
N ILE A 335 21.95 39.15 13.00
CA ILE A 335 20.98 38.22 12.40
C ILE A 335 20.03 37.67 13.45
N LEU A 336 18.74 37.73 13.15
CA LEU A 336 17.71 36.95 13.80
C LEU A 336 17.17 35.92 12.80
N ALA A 337 17.67 34.69 12.85
CA ALA A 337 17.24 33.62 11.96
C ALA A 337 15.73 33.34 12.08
N PHE A 338 15.12 32.82 11.01
CA PHE A 338 13.71 32.42 11.05
C PHE A 338 13.48 31.33 12.10
N SER A 339 12.37 31.45 12.82
CA SER A 339 11.88 30.42 13.74
C SER A 339 10.41 30.11 13.46
N SER A 340 10.05 28.83 13.49
CA SER A 340 8.67 28.37 13.33
C SER A 340 7.73 28.86 14.45
N VAL A 341 8.28 29.16 15.62
CA VAL A 341 7.55 29.71 16.77
C VAL A 341 7.32 31.21 16.58
N ARG A 342 8.39 31.96 16.28
CA ARG A 342 8.31 33.42 16.06
C ARG A 342 7.65 33.81 14.74
N LYS A 343 7.72 32.95 13.73
CA LYS A 343 7.21 33.16 12.35
C LYS A 343 7.70 34.45 11.68
N LEU A 344 8.87 34.91 12.09
CA LEU A 344 9.58 36.06 11.53
C LEU A 344 11.08 35.87 11.60
N SER A 345 11.80 36.65 10.80
CA SER A 345 13.25 36.79 10.78
C SER A 345 13.64 38.26 10.61
N ALA A 346 14.85 38.64 11.02
CA ALA A 346 15.33 40.01 10.87
C ALA A 346 16.84 40.02 10.55
N ILE A 347 17.29 41.09 9.92
CA ILE A 347 18.70 41.31 9.61
C ILE A 347 19.08 42.77 9.81
N ARG A 348 20.31 42.98 10.19
CA ARG A 348 20.97 44.30 10.13
C ARG A 348 22.18 44.19 9.23
N VAL A 349 22.21 45.00 8.15
CA VAL A 349 23.25 44.95 7.14
C VAL A 349 23.79 46.38 6.87
N GLU A 350 25.06 46.48 6.55
CA GLU A 350 25.71 47.68 6.03
C GLU A 350 25.95 47.47 4.55
N ILE A 351 25.46 48.45 3.72
CA ILE A 351 25.61 48.45 2.28
C ILE A 351 25.98 49.89 1.90
N ASP A 352 27.04 50.10 1.12
CA ASP A 352 27.53 51.42 0.67
C ASP A 352 27.69 52.41 1.85
N GLY A 353 28.09 51.96 3.02
CA GLY A 353 28.27 52.76 4.21
C GLY A 353 26.98 53.17 4.94
N ALA A 354 25.82 52.69 4.52
CA ALA A 354 24.53 52.89 5.16
C ALA A 354 24.04 51.61 5.87
N VAL A 355 23.53 51.78 7.09
CA VAL A 355 23.00 50.61 7.86
C VAL A 355 21.49 50.50 7.68
N TYR A 356 21.02 49.29 7.40
CA TYR A 356 19.62 48.94 7.25
C TYR A 356 19.23 47.85 8.23
N THR A 357 18.07 48.00 8.88
CA THR A 357 17.48 46.98 9.75
C THR A 357 16.11 46.61 9.19
N LEU A 358 15.96 45.36 8.73
CA LEU A 358 14.71 44.82 8.20
C LEU A 358 14.24 43.60 8.95
N MET A 359 12.90 43.45 9.02
CA MET A 359 12.21 42.26 9.54
C MET A 359 11.23 41.77 8.51
N MET A 360 11.14 40.45 8.33
CA MET A 360 10.24 39.77 7.39
C MET A 360 9.55 38.61 8.07
N GLY A 361 8.27 38.40 7.81
CA GLY A 361 7.54 37.27 8.40
C GLY A 361 6.05 37.26 8.06
N ALA A 362 5.30 36.47 8.76
CA ALA A 362 3.85 36.43 8.59
C ALA A 362 3.21 37.77 9.00
N PRO A 363 2.23 38.27 8.23
CA PRO A 363 1.65 39.61 8.42
C PRO A 363 1.15 39.88 9.84
N GLU A 364 0.57 38.89 10.49
CA GLU A 364 0.04 39.00 11.85
C GLU A 364 1.16 39.17 12.91
N TYR A 365 2.37 38.62 12.66
CA TYR A 365 3.49 38.70 13.60
C TYR A 365 4.31 39.99 13.37
N VAL A 366 4.65 40.29 12.12
CA VAL A 366 5.38 41.54 11.78
C VAL A 366 4.47 42.77 11.99
N GLY A 367 3.16 42.63 11.78
CA GLY A 367 2.18 43.68 12.03
C GLY A 367 2.08 44.13 13.50
N ALA A 368 2.52 43.30 14.45
CA ALA A 368 2.64 43.69 15.86
C ALA A 368 3.73 44.77 16.06
N TYR A 369 4.76 44.78 15.24
CA TYR A 369 5.83 45.81 15.27
C TYR A 369 5.46 47.01 14.41
N ALA A 370 5.02 46.80 13.18
CA ALA A 370 4.69 47.87 12.21
C ALA A 370 3.24 47.66 11.71
N PRO A 371 2.22 48.23 12.42
CA PRO A 371 0.82 48.04 12.06
C PRO A 371 0.49 48.54 10.64
N LEU A 372 -0.24 47.70 9.89
CA LEU A 372 -0.75 48.05 8.58
C LEU A 372 -1.99 48.97 8.68
N SER A 373 -2.12 49.90 7.77
CA SER A 373 -3.37 50.63 7.64
C SER A 373 -4.53 49.72 7.27
N PRO A 374 -5.78 50.02 7.59
CA PRO A 374 -6.94 49.18 7.27
C PRO A 374 -7.07 48.86 5.79
N ALA A 375 -6.64 49.74 4.90
CA ALA A 375 -6.64 49.53 3.46
C ALA A 375 -5.58 48.50 3.04
N ARG A 376 -4.35 48.59 3.60
CA ARG A 376 -3.26 47.64 3.32
C ARG A 376 -3.55 46.26 3.94
N GLN A 377 -4.17 46.24 5.11
CA GLN A 377 -4.56 44.98 5.74
C GLN A 377 -5.59 44.23 4.88
N ARG A 378 -6.66 44.92 4.41
CA ARG A 378 -7.63 44.34 3.48
C ARG A 378 -6.99 43.85 2.19
N TYR A 379 -5.99 44.57 1.69
CA TYR A 379 -5.25 44.14 0.50
C TYR A 379 -4.47 42.82 0.76
N VAL A 380 -3.75 42.72 1.88
CA VAL A 380 -3.06 41.48 2.28
C VAL A 380 -4.02 40.33 2.43
N GLU A 381 -5.18 40.58 3.05
CA GLU A 381 -6.25 39.58 3.23
C GLU A 381 -6.83 39.14 1.88
N SER A 382 -7.00 40.06 0.91
CA SER A 382 -7.47 39.68 -0.44
C SER A 382 -6.47 38.81 -1.19
N LEU A 383 -5.17 39.10 -1.08
CA LEU A 383 -4.13 38.25 -1.68
C LEU A 383 -4.12 36.85 -1.08
N ALA A 384 -4.31 36.75 0.23
CA ALA A 384 -4.41 35.44 0.90
C ALA A 384 -5.67 34.68 0.47
N ALA A 385 -6.81 35.39 0.27
CA ALA A 385 -8.05 34.81 -0.24
C ALA A 385 -7.90 34.28 -1.67
N ASP A 386 -7.04 34.91 -2.49
CA ASP A 386 -6.64 34.47 -3.84
C ASP A 386 -5.56 33.38 -3.83
N GLY A 387 -5.31 32.74 -2.68
CA GLY A 387 -4.41 31.63 -2.52
C GLY A 387 -2.93 31.97 -2.51
N LYS A 388 -2.58 33.26 -2.45
CA LYS A 388 -1.19 33.71 -2.39
C LYS A 388 -0.63 33.55 -0.99
N ARG A 389 0.66 33.25 -0.90
CA ARG A 389 1.40 33.34 0.34
C ARG A 389 2.02 34.73 0.45
N VAL A 390 1.60 35.49 1.44
CA VAL A 390 2.07 36.85 1.64
C VAL A 390 3.01 36.91 2.83
N LEU A 391 4.20 37.46 2.63
CA LEU A 391 5.11 37.86 3.70
C LEU A 391 5.12 39.37 3.80
N TYR A 392 5.05 39.86 5.02
CA TYR A 392 5.12 41.27 5.30
C TYR A 392 6.57 41.64 5.68
N VAL A 393 7.05 42.78 5.16
CA VAL A 393 8.37 43.32 5.43
C VAL A 393 8.24 44.69 6.10
N ALA A 394 8.89 44.83 7.25
CA ALA A 394 9.00 46.08 8.00
C ALA A 394 10.45 46.55 8.06
N GLY A 395 10.67 47.88 7.98
CA GLY A 395 11.94 48.53 8.25
C GLY A 395 11.96 49.12 9.65
N PHE A 396 13.16 49.32 10.21
CA PHE A 396 13.39 49.92 11.52
C PHE A 396 14.39 51.06 11.38
N ASP A 397 14.18 52.13 12.13
CA ASP A 397 15.11 53.27 12.22
C ASP A 397 16.13 53.05 13.37
N ASP A 398 15.91 52.05 14.21
CA ASP A 398 16.87 51.60 15.22
C ASP A 398 17.92 50.67 14.60
N HIS A 399 19.16 51.10 14.62
CA HIS A 399 20.30 50.37 14.07
C HIS A 399 21.29 49.90 15.15
N VAL A 400 20.94 50.04 16.47
CA VAL A 400 21.84 49.77 17.59
C VAL A 400 21.30 48.63 18.47
N THR A 401 20.00 48.63 18.81
CA THR A 401 19.39 47.63 19.69
C THR A 401 19.49 46.23 19.09
N PRO A 402 19.86 45.20 19.85
CA PRO A 402 19.89 43.82 19.38
C PRO A 402 18.57 43.43 18.72
N LEU A 403 18.57 42.68 17.62
CA LEU A 403 17.38 42.33 16.83
C LEU A 403 16.32 41.57 17.66
N LYS A 404 16.71 40.81 18.69
CA LYS A 404 15.80 40.13 19.59
C LYS A 404 15.00 41.06 20.51
N SER A 405 15.47 42.32 20.69
CA SER A 405 14.92 43.31 21.63
C SER A 405 14.29 44.52 20.91
N LEU A 406 14.09 44.43 19.58
CA LEU A 406 13.44 45.51 18.80
C LEU A 406 12.01 45.73 19.29
N THR A 407 11.58 47.00 19.28
CA THR A 407 10.25 47.44 19.67
C THR A 407 9.48 48.07 18.50
N SER A 408 8.19 48.31 18.66
CA SER A 408 7.35 48.91 17.60
C SER A 408 7.55 50.42 17.42
N THR A 409 8.34 51.09 18.26
CA THR A 409 8.47 52.57 18.28
C THR A 409 9.15 53.10 17.03
N ASP A 410 10.11 52.36 16.46
CA ASP A 410 10.91 52.76 15.33
C ASP A 410 10.64 51.97 14.05
N ALA A 411 9.58 51.15 14.08
CA ALA A 411 9.20 50.30 12.95
C ALA A 411 8.28 51.06 11.94
N TRP A 412 8.46 50.75 10.68
CA TRP A 412 7.63 51.31 9.61
C TRP A 412 7.33 50.27 8.52
N PRO A 413 6.13 50.32 7.88
CA PRO A 413 5.73 49.39 6.83
C PRO A 413 6.55 49.58 5.56
N LEU A 414 7.33 48.57 5.12
CA LEU A 414 8.12 48.64 3.89
C LEU A 414 7.34 48.08 2.70
N GLY A 415 6.78 46.89 2.78
CA GLY A 415 6.11 46.27 1.65
C GLY A 415 5.67 44.81 1.94
N VAL A 416 5.15 44.17 0.91
CA VAL A 416 4.74 42.78 0.96
C VAL A 416 5.39 41.98 -0.18
N ILE A 417 5.83 40.78 0.14
CA ILE A 417 6.32 39.79 -0.80
C ILE A 417 5.15 38.84 -1.10
N ILE A 418 4.87 38.66 -2.39
CA ILE A 418 3.80 37.80 -2.89
C ILE A 418 4.45 36.58 -3.49
N LEU A 419 4.07 35.40 -2.95
CA LEU A 419 4.57 34.12 -3.38
C LEU A 419 3.39 33.23 -3.78
N ALA A 420 3.61 32.35 -4.73
CA ALA A 420 2.62 31.36 -5.15
C ALA A 420 3.12 29.93 -4.93
N ASN A 421 2.19 29.06 -4.55
CA ASN A 421 2.39 27.63 -4.55
C ASN A 421 1.50 27.02 -5.65
N PRO A 422 2.03 26.82 -6.87
CA PRO A 422 1.24 26.25 -7.97
C PRO A 422 0.81 24.83 -7.64
N LEU A 423 -0.33 24.42 -8.19
CA LEU A 423 -0.72 23.00 -8.17
C LEU A 423 0.35 22.16 -8.87
N ARG A 424 0.56 20.95 -8.39
CA ARG A 424 1.39 19.96 -9.10
C ARG A 424 0.73 19.58 -10.42
N ASP A 425 1.54 19.27 -11.42
CA ASP A 425 1.06 18.77 -12.71
C ASP A 425 0.24 17.48 -12.52
N GLY A 426 -0.92 17.40 -13.18
CA GLY A 426 -1.81 16.22 -13.15
C GLY A 426 -2.64 16.06 -11.86
N VAL A 427 -2.63 17.02 -10.94
CA VAL A 427 -3.46 16.97 -9.72
C VAL A 427 -4.93 16.95 -10.07
N ILE A 428 -5.38 17.78 -11.00
CA ILE A 428 -6.80 17.89 -11.40
C ILE A 428 -7.29 16.54 -11.93
N ASP A 429 -6.56 15.91 -12.85
CA ASP A 429 -6.90 14.60 -13.42
C ASP A 429 -6.93 13.51 -12.34
N THR A 430 -6.00 13.60 -11.38
CA THR A 430 -5.92 12.66 -10.26
C THR A 430 -7.11 12.80 -9.33
N VAL A 431 -7.47 14.02 -8.94
CA VAL A 431 -8.64 14.31 -8.11
C VAL A 431 -9.92 13.84 -8.80
N GLN A 432 -10.08 14.13 -10.10
CA GLN A 432 -11.20 13.67 -10.88
C GLN A 432 -11.28 12.14 -10.89
N TYR A 433 -10.18 11.45 -11.21
CA TYR A 433 -10.12 9.99 -11.22
C TYR A 433 -10.52 9.38 -9.86
N LEU A 434 -10.00 9.92 -8.75
CA LEU A 434 -10.32 9.45 -7.42
C LEU A 434 -11.81 9.60 -7.10
N GLN A 435 -12.39 10.77 -7.41
CA GLN A 435 -13.80 11.06 -7.16
C GLN A 435 -14.75 10.24 -8.06
N GLU A 436 -14.37 9.96 -9.31
CA GLU A 436 -15.09 9.06 -10.22
C GLU A 436 -15.07 7.61 -9.73
N ASN A 437 -14.01 7.22 -8.99
CA ASN A 437 -13.89 5.92 -8.36
C ASN A 437 -14.41 5.89 -6.92
N ASN A 438 -15.32 6.78 -6.54
CA ASN A 438 -15.97 6.86 -5.24
C ASN A 438 -14.99 7.03 -4.07
N VAL A 439 -13.83 7.67 -4.27
CA VAL A 439 -12.93 8.10 -3.20
C VAL A 439 -13.30 9.50 -2.75
N SER A 440 -13.68 9.65 -1.50
CA SER A 440 -14.00 10.92 -0.90
C SER A 440 -12.70 11.63 -0.47
N LEU A 441 -12.41 12.77 -1.09
CA LEU A 441 -11.20 13.53 -0.75
C LEU A 441 -11.46 14.47 0.44
N ARG A 442 -10.50 14.54 1.35
CA ARG A 442 -10.45 15.46 2.49
C ARG A 442 -9.11 16.18 2.50
N VAL A 443 -9.11 17.49 2.69
CA VAL A 443 -7.86 18.27 2.81
C VAL A 443 -7.64 18.58 4.29
N ILE A 444 -6.44 18.27 4.78
CA ILE A 444 -6.06 18.52 6.18
C ILE A 444 -4.78 19.36 6.14
N SER A 445 -4.83 20.59 6.66
CA SER A 445 -3.70 21.52 6.59
C SER A 445 -3.56 22.38 7.84
N GLY A 446 -2.34 22.77 8.17
CA GLY A 446 -2.05 23.79 9.18
C GLY A 446 -2.27 25.23 8.71
N ASP A 447 -2.56 25.43 7.40
CA ASP A 447 -2.66 26.74 6.78
C ASP A 447 -4.01 27.44 6.99
N ASN A 448 -4.08 28.71 6.56
CA ASN A 448 -5.29 29.54 6.61
C ASN A 448 -6.44 28.91 5.79
N PRO A 449 -7.69 28.92 6.30
CA PRO A 449 -8.85 28.34 5.63
C PRO A 449 -9.08 28.82 4.19
N ASP A 450 -8.89 30.11 3.91
CA ASP A 450 -9.14 30.68 2.60
C ASP A 450 -8.14 30.17 1.57
N THR A 451 -6.86 30.10 1.93
CA THR A 451 -5.81 29.53 1.07
C THR A 451 -6.06 28.05 0.77
N VAL A 452 -6.46 27.28 1.77
CA VAL A 452 -6.76 25.84 1.58
C VAL A 452 -7.98 25.65 0.70
N ARG A 453 -9.03 26.45 0.91
CA ARG A 453 -10.24 26.47 0.08
C ARG A 453 -9.94 26.76 -1.39
N TYR A 454 -9.13 27.79 -1.63
CA TYR A 454 -8.74 28.20 -2.97
C TYR A 454 -8.00 27.05 -3.71
N VAL A 455 -6.99 26.46 -3.07
CA VAL A 455 -6.22 25.35 -3.63
C VAL A 455 -7.10 24.12 -3.88
N ALA A 456 -7.97 23.78 -2.93
CA ALA A 456 -8.90 22.65 -3.07
C ALA A 456 -9.91 22.85 -4.21
N ALA A 457 -10.42 24.08 -4.37
CA ALA A 457 -11.33 24.43 -5.46
C ALA A 457 -10.63 24.35 -6.83
N GLN A 458 -9.41 24.89 -6.94
CA GLN A 458 -8.61 24.78 -8.16
C GLN A 458 -8.25 23.33 -8.51
N ALA A 459 -7.98 22.50 -7.52
CA ALA A 459 -7.74 21.07 -7.70
C ALA A 459 -9.00 20.27 -8.10
N GLY A 460 -10.19 20.86 -8.08
CA GLY A 460 -11.46 20.23 -8.44
C GLY A 460 -12.05 19.34 -7.33
N ILE A 461 -11.69 19.58 -6.08
CA ILE A 461 -12.23 18.83 -4.93
C ILE A 461 -13.67 19.25 -4.69
N LYS A 462 -14.58 18.27 -4.56
CA LYS A 462 -16.01 18.52 -4.32
C LYS A 462 -16.28 19.16 -2.95
N HIS A 463 -17.20 20.11 -2.90
CA HIS A 463 -17.66 20.80 -1.70
C HIS A 463 -16.54 21.55 -0.93
N PRO A 464 -15.72 22.40 -1.58
CA PRO A 464 -14.59 23.08 -0.95
C PRO A 464 -15.03 24.12 0.10
N ASN A 465 -16.32 24.46 0.18
CA ASN A 465 -16.89 25.39 1.18
C ASN A 465 -17.24 24.72 2.52
N ARG A 466 -17.12 23.38 2.63
CA ARG A 466 -17.32 22.67 3.89
C ARG A 466 -16.03 22.66 4.69
N ILE A 467 -15.79 23.74 5.42
CA ILE A 467 -14.56 24.02 6.16
C ILE A 467 -14.83 24.03 7.65
N VAL A 468 -13.87 23.51 8.43
CA VAL A 468 -13.78 23.67 9.87
C VAL A 468 -12.34 23.95 10.26
N THR A 469 -12.13 24.78 11.29
CA THR A 469 -10.77 25.06 11.79
C THR A 469 -10.42 24.18 12.98
N GLY A 470 -9.10 24.01 13.23
CA GLY A 470 -8.63 23.31 14.43
C GLY A 470 -9.13 23.93 15.75
N GLY A 471 -9.29 25.26 15.78
CA GLY A 471 -9.89 25.96 16.91
C GLY A 471 -11.36 25.59 17.15
N ASP A 472 -12.16 25.54 16.07
CA ASP A 472 -13.56 25.11 16.15
C ASP A 472 -13.65 23.64 16.60
N LEU A 473 -12.78 22.78 16.06
CA LEU A 473 -12.73 21.35 16.42
C LEU A 473 -12.41 21.13 17.90
N ALA A 474 -11.58 21.96 18.50
CA ALA A 474 -11.20 21.85 19.92
C ALA A 474 -12.36 22.10 20.88
N LEU A 475 -13.43 22.80 20.45
CA LEU A 475 -14.60 23.14 21.23
C LEU A 475 -15.73 22.09 21.16
N LEU A 476 -15.60 21.08 20.29
CA LEU A 476 -16.65 20.10 20.04
C LEU A 476 -16.65 18.97 21.09
N SER A 477 -17.84 18.53 21.51
CA SER A 477 -17.98 17.23 22.18
C SER A 477 -17.68 16.07 21.23
N ASP A 478 -17.46 14.86 21.78
CA ASP A 478 -17.14 13.68 20.94
C ASP A 478 -18.23 13.36 19.91
N GLU A 479 -19.50 13.49 20.27
CA GLU A 479 -20.62 13.28 19.32
C GLU A 479 -20.64 14.34 18.21
N GLN A 480 -20.44 15.61 18.60
CA GLN A 480 -20.36 16.71 17.64
C GLN A 480 -19.15 16.58 16.74
N TRP A 481 -18.01 16.13 17.28
CA TRP A 481 -16.79 15.83 16.53
C TRP A 481 -17.07 14.86 15.40
N ILE A 482 -17.62 13.68 15.71
CA ILE A 482 -17.91 12.64 14.71
C ILE A 482 -18.83 13.16 13.61
N LYS A 483 -19.92 13.87 13.98
CA LYS A 483 -20.87 14.44 13.02
C LYS A 483 -20.23 15.49 12.12
N THR A 484 -19.45 16.40 12.70
CA THR A 484 -18.76 17.47 11.97
C THR A 484 -17.71 16.91 11.01
N VAL A 485 -16.87 15.97 11.46
CA VAL A 485 -15.82 15.36 10.66
C VAL A 485 -16.39 14.67 9.42
N LYS A 486 -17.50 13.95 9.54
CA LYS A 486 -18.15 13.27 8.40
C LYS A 486 -18.65 14.25 7.33
N GLN A 487 -19.07 15.43 7.70
CA GLN A 487 -19.66 16.42 6.80
C GLN A 487 -18.65 17.39 6.20
N THR A 488 -17.45 17.47 6.78
CA THR A 488 -16.41 18.45 6.45
C THR A 488 -15.52 17.93 5.33
N THR A 489 -15.16 18.80 4.39
CA THR A 489 -14.20 18.51 3.30
C THR A 489 -12.81 19.05 3.61
N ILE A 490 -12.74 20.22 4.26
CA ILE A 490 -11.48 20.93 4.53
C ILE A 490 -11.31 21.15 6.02
N PHE A 491 -10.19 20.72 6.56
CA PHE A 491 -9.76 20.92 7.93
C PHE A 491 -8.55 21.86 7.90
N ALA A 492 -8.73 23.11 8.35
CA ALA A 492 -7.71 24.15 8.29
C ALA A 492 -7.18 24.51 9.68
N ARG A 493 -5.94 25.00 9.78
CA ARG A 493 -5.24 25.32 11.06
C ARG A 493 -5.26 24.16 12.05
N VAL A 494 -5.09 22.92 11.56
CA VAL A 494 -5.17 21.70 12.37
C VAL A 494 -3.81 21.40 12.99
N LEU A 495 -3.81 21.03 14.27
CA LEU A 495 -2.64 20.56 14.99
C LEU A 495 -2.32 19.08 14.66
N PRO A 496 -1.07 18.61 14.84
CA PRO A 496 -0.69 17.22 14.55
C PRO A 496 -1.56 16.18 15.27
N GLU A 497 -1.89 16.38 16.53
CA GLU A 497 -2.75 15.48 17.32
C GLU A 497 -4.19 15.45 16.78
N GLN A 498 -4.67 16.59 16.30
CA GLN A 498 -5.98 16.66 15.65
C GLN A 498 -5.98 15.95 14.30
N LYS A 499 -4.86 16.01 13.52
CA LYS A 499 -4.72 15.24 12.29
C LYS A 499 -4.85 13.73 12.58
N GLU A 500 -4.16 13.23 13.60
CA GLU A 500 -4.26 11.82 14.02
C GLU A 500 -5.71 11.46 14.38
N ARG A 501 -6.38 12.27 15.21
CA ARG A 501 -7.76 12.03 15.65
C ARG A 501 -8.75 12.05 14.49
N LEU A 502 -8.58 12.93 13.49
CA LEU A 502 -9.38 12.97 12.26
C LEU A 502 -9.29 11.65 11.50
N ILE A 503 -8.07 11.16 11.25
CA ILE A 503 -7.84 9.89 10.56
C ILE A 503 -8.47 8.73 11.36
N GLN A 504 -8.25 8.70 12.67
CA GLN A 504 -8.84 7.69 13.55
C GLN A 504 -10.36 7.67 13.46
N THR A 505 -11.01 8.84 13.44
CA THR A 505 -12.46 8.96 13.33
C THR A 505 -13.00 8.34 12.03
N PHE A 506 -12.34 8.55 10.88
CA PHE A 506 -12.74 7.94 9.62
C PHE A 506 -12.54 6.42 9.63
N VAL A 507 -11.44 5.93 10.20
CA VAL A 507 -11.15 4.49 10.32
C VAL A 507 -12.16 3.79 11.23
N GLU A 508 -12.50 4.38 12.37
CA GLU A 508 -13.48 3.85 13.32
C GLU A 508 -14.92 3.87 12.76
N ASP A 509 -15.22 4.82 11.87
CA ASP A 509 -16.47 4.83 11.10
C ASP A 509 -16.55 3.71 10.01
N GLY A 510 -15.55 2.85 9.92
CA GLY A 510 -15.49 1.76 8.95
C GLY A 510 -15.08 2.20 7.56
N GLN A 511 -14.64 3.46 7.38
CA GLN A 511 -14.12 3.96 6.11
C GLN A 511 -12.70 3.45 5.90
N PHE A 512 -12.41 2.97 4.69
CA PHE A 512 -11.04 2.60 4.34
C PHE A 512 -10.26 3.88 3.99
N THR A 513 -9.49 4.37 4.97
CA THR A 513 -8.92 5.72 4.98
C THR A 513 -7.44 5.70 4.60
N GLY A 514 -7.08 6.52 3.60
CA GLY A 514 -5.70 6.85 3.26
C GLY A 514 -5.31 8.22 3.78
N MET A 515 -4.03 8.40 4.10
CA MET A 515 -3.41 9.69 4.39
C MET A 515 -2.18 9.88 3.50
N VAL A 516 -2.09 11.03 2.82
CA VAL A 516 -0.91 11.45 2.07
C VAL A 516 -0.31 12.67 2.77
N GLY A 517 0.96 12.58 3.12
CA GLY A 517 1.69 13.66 3.77
C GLY A 517 3.20 13.53 3.59
N ASP A 518 3.92 14.63 3.75
CA ASP A 518 5.37 14.74 3.57
C ASP A 518 6.10 15.25 4.82
N GLY A 519 5.37 15.92 5.73
CA GLY A 519 5.92 16.55 6.93
C GLY A 519 6.10 15.60 8.11
N VAL A 520 6.96 15.96 9.06
CA VAL A 520 7.11 15.27 10.37
C VAL A 520 5.77 15.24 11.11
N ASN A 521 4.98 16.31 10.99
CA ASN A 521 3.68 16.47 11.63
C ASN A 521 2.61 15.50 11.15
N ASP A 522 2.85 14.80 10.03
CA ASP A 522 1.92 13.85 9.45
C ASP A 522 2.18 12.41 9.90
N ALA A 523 3.33 12.14 10.54
CA ALA A 523 3.79 10.79 10.87
C ALA A 523 2.76 10.00 11.71
N LEU A 524 2.12 10.63 12.70
CA LEU A 524 1.10 9.98 13.53
C LEU A 524 -0.16 9.67 12.71
N ALA A 525 -0.63 10.61 11.90
CA ALA A 525 -1.78 10.43 11.02
C ALA A 525 -1.53 9.34 9.95
N LEU A 526 -0.33 9.31 9.34
CA LEU A 526 0.10 8.27 8.40
C LEU A 526 0.06 6.87 9.04
N LYS A 527 0.54 6.76 10.28
CA LYS A 527 0.55 5.48 11.03
C LYS A 527 -0.85 4.98 11.37
N LYS A 528 -1.81 5.88 11.63
CA LYS A 528 -3.20 5.54 11.98
C LYS A 528 -4.06 5.20 10.78
N ALA A 529 -3.71 5.70 9.60
CA ALA A 529 -4.43 5.41 8.37
C ALA A 529 -4.36 3.91 7.99
N ASN A 530 -5.37 3.43 7.24
CA ASN A 530 -5.31 2.10 6.62
C ASN A 530 -4.27 2.07 5.49
N LEU A 531 -3.97 3.24 4.90
CA LEU A 531 -2.95 3.44 3.89
C LEU A 531 -2.20 4.74 4.15
N GLY A 532 -1.04 4.67 4.79
CA GLY A 532 -0.12 5.80 4.92
C GLY A 532 0.74 5.95 3.67
N VAL A 533 0.72 7.12 3.03
CA VAL A 533 1.48 7.43 1.81
C VAL A 533 2.41 8.60 2.07
N ALA A 534 3.72 8.39 1.95
CA ALA A 534 4.72 9.43 2.10
C ALA A 534 5.37 9.81 0.76
N MET A 535 5.84 11.07 0.67
CA MET A 535 6.69 11.52 -0.42
C MET A 535 8.14 11.10 -0.17
N PHE A 536 8.91 10.82 -1.24
CA PHE A 536 10.31 10.39 -1.11
C PHE A 536 11.22 11.49 -0.53
N ASP A 537 11.02 12.75 -0.97
CA ASP A 537 11.78 13.89 -0.46
C ASP A 537 11.19 14.46 0.84
N GLY A 538 10.07 13.90 1.31
CA GLY A 538 9.47 14.26 2.59
C GLY A 538 10.31 13.82 3.79
N ALA A 539 9.83 14.15 4.99
CA ALA A 539 10.50 13.82 6.25
C ALA A 539 10.76 12.32 6.39
N ALA A 540 11.95 11.98 6.90
CA ALA A 540 12.35 10.58 7.12
C ALA A 540 11.41 9.86 8.10
N ALA A 541 10.89 10.58 9.12
CA ALA A 541 9.90 10.06 10.07
C ALA A 541 8.61 9.60 9.36
N SER A 542 8.09 10.39 8.43
CA SER A 542 6.89 10.06 7.64
C SER A 542 7.13 8.87 6.72
N ARG A 543 8.30 8.81 6.04
CA ARG A 543 8.66 7.65 5.21
C ARG A 543 8.77 6.35 6.02
N ARG A 544 9.29 6.40 7.25
CA ARG A 544 9.48 5.22 8.10
C ARG A 544 8.16 4.56 8.51
N VAL A 545 7.12 5.36 8.75
CA VAL A 545 5.82 4.87 9.22
C VAL A 545 4.85 4.57 8.08
N ALA A 546 5.08 5.11 6.90
CA ALA A 546 4.23 4.96 5.73
C ALA A 546 4.14 3.50 5.27
N ASP A 547 3.04 3.15 4.63
CA ASP A 547 2.85 1.87 3.96
C ASP A 547 3.33 1.90 2.51
N LEU A 548 3.43 3.11 1.94
CA LEU A 548 3.77 3.37 0.56
C LEU A 548 4.59 4.66 0.44
N VAL A 549 5.65 4.66 -0.38
CA VAL A 549 6.46 5.84 -0.67
C VAL A 549 6.41 6.16 -2.16
N LEU A 550 6.14 7.42 -2.49
CA LEU A 550 6.09 7.93 -3.87
C LEU A 550 7.47 8.45 -4.26
N LEU A 551 8.21 7.66 -5.05
CA LEU A 551 9.60 7.95 -5.46
C LEU A 551 9.74 9.16 -6.41
N ASN A 552 8.64 9.58 -7.03
CA ASN A 552 8.58 10.77 -7.89
C ASN A 552 7.99 11.99 -7.17
N ASN A 553 7.82 11.92 -5.86
CA ASN A 553 7.25 12.98 -5.03
C ASN A 553 5.90 13.51 -5.52
N SER A 554 5.10 12.64 -6.15
CA SER A 554 3.82 13.06 -6.71
C SER A 554 2.70 12.09 -6.38
N PHE A 555 1.69 12.59 -5.71
CA PHE A 555 0.49 11.84 -5.38
C PHE A 555 -0.31 11.46 -6.64
N THR A 556 0.01 12.07 -7.80
CA THR A 556 -0.59 11.74 -9.10
C THR A 556 -0.27 10.33 -9.58
N SER A 557 0.65 9.63 -8.92
CA SER A 557 0.92 8.20 -9.15
C SER A 557 -0.09 7.25 -8.48
N LEU A 558 -0.91 7.72 -7.54
CA LEU A 558 -1.90 6.89 -6.83
C LEU A 558 -2.94 6.23 -7.76
N PRO A 559 -3.50 6.90 -8.79
CA PRO A 559 -4.42 6.26 -9.73
C PRO A 559 -3.84 5.01 -10.39
N LEU A 560 -2.55 5.03 -10.73
CA LEU A 560 -1.87 3.86 -11.30
C LEU A 560 -1.77 2.73 -10.26
N GLY A 561 -1.43 3.08 -9.02
CA GLY A 561 -1.40 2.14 -7.89
C GLY A 561 -2.76 1.49 -7.64
N MET A 562 -3.83 2.28 -7.63
CA MET A 562 -5.21 1.80 -7.48
C MET A 562 -5.64 0.89 -8.63
N LYS A 563 -5.35 1.27 -9.89
CA LYS A 563 -5.63 0.43 -11.06
C LYS A 563 -4.93 -0.92 -10.96
N LEU A 564 -3.68 -0.94 -10.55
CA LEU A 564 -2.92 -2.17 -10.41
C LEU A 564 -3.40 -2.99 -9.20
N GLY A 565 -3.67 -2.35 -8.06
CA GLY A 565 -4.25 -2.99 -6.88
C GLY A 565 -5.58 -3.67 -7.20
N ASN A 566 -6.50 -2.99 -7.89
CA ASN A 566 -7.78 -3.54 -8.32
C ASN A 566 -7.61 -4.76 -9.25
N ARG A 567 -6.62 -4.74 -10.18
CA ARG A 567 -6.33 -5.90 -11.04
C ARG A 567 -5.83 -7.11 -10.23
N ILE A 568 -4.99 -6.87 -9.24
CA ILE A 568 -4.47 -7.92 -8.36
C ILE A 568 -5.60 -8.53 -7.54
N MET A 569 -6.45 -7.69 -6.95
CA MET A 569 -7.61 -8.16 -6.20
C MET A 569 -8.55 -8.98 -7.07
N GLN A 570 -8.79 -8.54 -8.32
CA GLN A 570 -9.61 -9.30 -9.28
C GLN A 570 -8.99 -10.65 -9.64
N ALA A 571 -7.66 -10.72 -9.81
CA ALA A 571 -6.98 -11.98 -10.08
C ALA A 571 -7.08 -12.93 -8.88
N ILE A 572 -6.95 -12.42 -7.65
CA ILE A 572 -7.14 -13.23 -6.44
C ILE A 572 -8.58 -13.77 -6.35
N GLU A 573 -9.59 -12.95 -6.68
CA GLU A 573 -11.00 -13.35 -6.69
C GLU A 573 -11.26 -14.46 -7.73
N LEU A 574 -10.70 -14.34 -8.92
CA LEU A 574 -10.77 -15.37 -9.96
C LEU A 574 -10.13 -16.67 -9.51
N ILE A 575 -8.93 -16.60 -8.95
CA ILE A 575 -8.23 -17.78 -8.44
C ILE A 575 -9.02 -18.44 -7.30
N ALA A 576 -9.50 -17.66 -6.34
CA ALA A 576 -10.35 -18.17 -5.26
C ALA A 576 -11.62 -18.86 -5.79
N THR A 577 -12.23 -18.29 -6.82
CA THR A 577 -13.40 -18.86 -7.52
C THR A 577 -13.11 -20.28 -8.05
N LEU A 578 -11.93 -20.49 -8.67
CA LEU A 578 -11.52 -21.82 -9.14
C LEU A 578 -11.32 -22.82 -7.99
N PHE A 579 -10.66 -22.38 -6.92
CA PHE A 579 -10.46 -23.24 -5.75
C PHE A 579 -11.80 -23.63 -5.12
N PHE A 580 -12.75 -22.70 -4.96
CA PHE A 580 -14.06 -23.03 -4.39
C PHE A 580 -14.91 -23.90 -5.30
N HIS A 581 -14.83 -23.70 -6.62
CA HIS A 581 -15.46 -24.61 -7.57
C HIS A 581 -14.90 -26.03 -7.43
N LYS A 582 -13.56 -26.17 -7.40
CA LYS A 582 -12.88 -27.46 -7.21
C LYS A 582 -13.34 -28.15 -5.93
N ILE A 583 -13.34 -27.42 -4.80
CA ILE A 583 -13.75 -27.97 -3.50
C ILE A 583 -15.22 -28.35 -3.52
N GLY A 584 -16.07 -27.45 -4.01
CA GLY A 584 -17.52 -27.66 -4.07
C GLY A 584 -17.89 -28.89 -4.90
N TYR A 585 -17.35 -29.03 -6.13
CA TYR A 585 -17.68 -30.19 -6.95
C TYR A 585 -17.15 -31.49 -6.36
N ALA A 586 -15.96 -31.47 -5.74
CA ALA A 586 -15.40 -32.67 -5.13
C ALA A 586 -16.18 -33.14 -3.91
N VAL A 587 -16.63 -32.22 -3.07
CA VAL A 587 -17.52 -32.54 -1.93
C VAL A 587 -18.84 -33.10 -2.42
N VAL A 588 -19.47 -32.51 -3.43
CA VAL A 588 -20.72 -33.02 -4.00
C VAL A 588 -20.52 -34.36 -4.65
N LEU A 589 -19.46 -34.55 -5.44
CA LEU A 589 -19.12 -35.84 -6.05
C LEU A 589 -18.92 -36.92 -4.97
N LEU A 590 -18.17 -36.59 -3.91
CA LEU A 590 -17.95 -37.54 -2.83
C LEU A 590 -19.26 -37.93 -2.12
N LEU A 591 -20.06 -36.96 -1.71
CA LEU A 591 -21.34 -37.19 -1.05
C LEU A 591 -22.31 -38.01 -1.92
N THR A 592 -22.39 -37.67 -3.22
CA THR A 592 -23.27 -38.37 -4.16
C THR A 592 -22.81 -39.81 -4.42
N THR A 593 -21.49 -40.07 -4.52
CA THR A 593 -20.94 -41.41 -4.66
C THR A 593 -21.20 -42.27 -3.39
N LEU A 594 -21.07 -41.66 -2.20
CA LEU A 594 -21.39 -42.32 -0.93
C LEU A 594 -22.90 -42.69 -0.84
N ILE A 595 -23.78 -41.76 -1.24
CA ILE A 595 -25.23 -42.00 -1.20
C ILE A 595 -25.66 -43.13 -2.18
N ILE A 596 -25.06 -43.13 -3.38
CA ILE A 596 -25.38 -44.14 -4.41
C ILE A 596 -24.70 -45.49 -4.12
N GLY A 597 -23.72 -45.53 -3.21
CA GLY A 597 -22.98 -46.76 -2.87
C GLY A 597 -21.93 -47.18 -3.90
N VAL A 598 -21.42 -46.20 -4.71
CA VAL A 598 -20.35 -46.48 -5.67
C VAL A 598 -19.01 -45.94 -5.15
N ALA A 599 -17.91 -46.58 -5.57
CA ALA A 599 -16.59 -46.14 -5.22
C ALA A 599 -16.27 -44.75 -5.78
N TYR A 600 -15.45 -43.98 -5.08
CA TYR A 600 -14.96 -42.68 -5.58
C TYR A 600 -14.08 -42.87 -6.85
N PRO A 601 -14.34 -42.14 -7.95
CA PRO A 601 -13.76 -42.43 -9.25
C PRO A 601 -12.30 -42.04 -9.41
N PHE A 602 -11.74 -41.20 -8.52
CA PHE A 602 -10.43 -40.60 -8.71
C PHE A 602 -9.36 -41.15 -7.78
N ALA A 603 -8.27 -41.63 -8.33
CA ALA A 603 -7.03 -41.87 -7.61
C ALA A 603 -6.29 -40.53 -7.35
N PRO A 604 -5.38 -40.45 -6.35
CA PRO A 604 -4.63 -39.26 -6.02
C PRO A 604 -3.90 -38.60 -7.22
N ARG A 605 -3.36 -39.43 -8.12
CA ARG A 605 -2.69 -38.96 -9.36
C ARG A 605 -3.65 -38.31 -10.35
N HIS A 606 -4.91 -38.79 -10.45
CA HIS A 606 -5.96 -38.17 -11.26
C HIS A 606 -6.31 -36.79 -10.74
N VAL A 607 -6.40 -36.61 -9.42
CA VAL A 607 -6.63 -35.32 -8.78
C VAL A 607 -5.51 -34.34 -9.11
N THR A 608 -4.25 -34.77 -9.10
CA THR A 608 -3.12 -33.90 -9.43
C THR A 608 -3.14 -33.51 -10.91
N PHE A 609 -3.45 -34.45 -11.80
CA PHE A 609 -3.63 -34.18 -13.23
C PHE A 609 -4.70 -33.09 -13.44
N MET A 610 -5.87 -33.26 -12.86
CA MET A 610 -6.94 -32.27 -12.94
C MET A 610 -6.50 -30.91 -12.37
N ASN A 611 -5.84 -30.88 -11.20
CA ASN A 611 -5.39 -29.65 -10.57
C ASN A 611 -4.44 -28.82 -11.43
N MET A 612 -3.65 -29.46 -12.28
CA MET A 612 -2.80 -28.75 -13.22
C MET A 612 -3.60 -27.85 -14.15
N PHE A 613 -4.76 -28.30 -14.64
CA PHE A 613 -5.61 -27.54 -15.55
C PHE A 613 -6.59 -26.62 -14.82
N LEU A 614 -7.15 -27.11 -13.71
CA LEU A 614 -8.20 -26.36 -12.98
C LEU A 614 -7.64 -25.20 -12.18
N VAL A 615 -6.41 -25.33 -11.70
CA VAL A 615 -5.85 -24.39 -10.72
C VAL A 615 -4.48 -23.86 -11.14
N THR A 616 -3.50 -24.76 -11.42
CA THR A 616 -2.09 -24.34 -11.55
C THR A 616 -1.88 -23.45 -12.77
N LEU A 617 -2.28 -23.90 -13.95
CA LEU A 617 -2.11 -23.13 -15.19
C LEU A 617 -2.93 -21.83 -15.22
N PRO A 618 -4.22 -21.81 -14.81
CA PRO A 618 -4.99 -20.56 -14.73
C PRO A 618 -4.43 -19.58 -13.70
N THR A 619 -3.97 -20.07 -12.55
CA THR A 619 -3.33 -19.23 -11.53
C THR A 619 -2.08 -18.55 -12.08
N LEU A 620 -1.22 -19.30 -12.77
CA LEU A 620 -0.03 -18.74 -13.43
C LEU A 620 -0.42 -17.70 -14.49
N MET A 621 -1.41 -18.00 -15.32
CA MET A 621 -1.91 -17.09 -16.34
C MET A 621 -2.39 -15.75 -15.74
N TRP A 622 -3.24 -15.79 -14.71
CA TRP A 622 -3.78 -14.57 -14.09
C TRP A 622 -2.76 -13.85 -13.20
N THR A 623 -1.75 -14.56 -12.69
CA THR A 623 -0.63 -13.94 -11.97
C THR A 623 0.23 -13.09 -12.90
N LEU A 624 0.54 -13.61 -14.09
CA LEU A 624 1.36 -12.90 -15.07
C LEU A 624 0.56 -11.83 -15.86
N PHE A 625 -0.69 -12.11 -16.15
CA PHE A 625 -1.58 -11.28 -16.98
C PHE A 625 -2.92 -10.99 -16.27
N PRO A 626 -2.90 -10.24 -15.16
CA PRO A 626 -4.11 -9.95 -14.40
C PRO A 626 -5.09 -9.13 -15.24
N PRO A 627 -6.38 -9.54 -15.32
CA PRO A 627 -7.39 -8.85 -16.10
C PRO A 627 -7.83 -7.54 -15.45
N ARG A 628 -8.62 -6.72 -16.17
CA ARG A 628 -9.18 -5.48 -15.65
C ARG A 628 -10.52 -5.74 -14.96
N PRO A 629 -10.73 -5.29 -13.72
CA PRO A 629 -12.04 -5.34 -13.09
C PRO A 629 -12.99 -4.31 -13.73
N GLN A 630 -14.28 -4.62 -13.78
CA GLN A 630 -15.31 -3.64 -14.13
C GLN A 630 -15.79 -2.82 -12.93
N HIS A 631 -15.59 -3.32 -11.72
CA HIS A 631 -16.05 -2.72 -10.47
C HIS A 631 -15.07 -3.01 -9.35
N ARG A 632 -15.19 -2.24 -8.27
CA ARG A 632 -14.38 -2.42 -7.06
C ARG A 632 -14.77 -3.70 -6.32
N ILE A 633 -13.78 -4.38 -5.76
CA ILE A 633 -13.99 -5.56 -4.92
C ILE A 633 -14.06 -5.10 -3.46
N ASN A 634 -15.15 -5.49 -2.76
CA ASN A 634 -15.27 -5.26 -1.33
C ASN A 634 -14.87 -6.53 -0.57
N PRO A 635 -13.74 -6.58 0.16
CA PRO A 635 -13.28 -7.76 0.87
C PRO A 635 -14.22 -8.25 1.96
N ALA A 636 -15.04 -7.38 2.53
CA ALA A 636 -16.00 -7.76 3.55
C ALA A 636 -17.04 -8.76 3.03
N TYR A 637 -17.42 -8.63 1.77
CA TYR A 637 -18.40 -9.49 1.12
C TYR A 637 -17.79 -10.53 0.17
N PHE A 638 -16.46 -10.47 -0.04
CA PHE A 638 -15.72 -11.32 -0.96
C PHE A 638 -16.06 -12.81 -0.82
N TRP A 639 -16.04 -13.34 0.40
CA TRP A 639 -16.34 -14.76 0.66
C TRP A 639 -17.77 -15.12 0.37
N ARG A 640 -18.70 -14.34 0.90
CA ARG A 640 -20.13 -14.57 0.73
C ARG A 640 -20.49 -14.55 -0.75
N ASP A 641 -20.07 -13.54 -1.47
CA ASP A 641 -20.45 -13.31 -2.86
C ASP A 641 -19.83 -14.39 -3.77
N THR A 642 -18.55 -14.73 -3.55
CA THR A 642 -17.86 -15.78 -4.31
C THR A 642 -18.47 -17.14 -4.06
N LEU A 643 -18.72 -17.52 -2.79
CA LEU A 643 -19.28 -18.83 -2.44
C LEU A 643 -20.71 -18.98 -2.95
N LEU A 644 -21.59 -18.01 -2.73
CA LEU A 644 -22.99 -18.07 -3.19
C LEU A 644 -23.11 -18.16 -4.72
N ALA A 645 -22.16 -17.55 -5.45
CA ALA A 645 -22.13 -17.62 -6.90
C ALA A 645 -21.58 -18.97 -7.41
N VAL A 646 -20.57 -19.53 -6.75
CA VAL A 646 -19.82 -20.71 -7.22
C VAL A 646 -20.47 -22.01 -6.81
N LEU A 647 -21.04 -22.12 -5.61
CA LEU A 647 -21.58 -23.37 -5.07
C LEU A 647 -22.63 -24.04 -5.97
N PRO A 648 -23.62 -23.32 -6.55
CA PRO A 648 -24.59 -23.97 -7.46
C PRO A 648 -23.93 -24.53 -8.73
N ILE A 649 -22.92 -23.83 -9.25
CA ILE A 649 -22.17 -24.26 -10.43
C ILE A 649 -21.34 -25.51 -10.12
N ALA A 650 -20.69 -25.53 -8.96
CA ALA A 650 -19.90 -26.65 -8.47
C ALA A 650 -20.78 -27.88 -8.20
N ALA A 651 -21.96 -27.67 -7.64
CA ALA A 651 -22.93 -28.75 -7.38
C ALA A 651 -23.37 -29.45 -8.69
N ILE A 652 -23.66 -28.68 -9.74
CA ILE A 652 -23.97 -29.24 -11.06
C ILE A 652 -22.79 -30.06 -11.59
N SER A 653 -21.57 -29.54 -11.50
CA SER A 653 -20.38 -30.28 -11.92
C SER A 653 -20.26 -31.62 -11.17
N GLY A 654 -20.42 -31.63 -9.84
CA GLY A 654 -20.32 -32.83 -9.01
C GLY A 654 -21.38 -33.86 -9.35
N VAL A 655 -22.65 -33.44 -9.46
CA VAL A 655 -23.80 -34.32 -9.81
C VAL A 655 -23.61 -34.94 -11.20
N VAL A 656 -23.19 -34.11 -12.18
CA VAL A 656 -23.00 -34.58 -13.57
C VAL A 656 -21.86 -35.57 -13.68
N VAL A 657 -20.72 -35.29 -13.00
CA VAL A 657 -19.58 -36.22 -12.97
C VAL A 657 -19.98 -37.54 -12.30
N THR A 658 -20.72 -37.49 -11.16
CA THR A 658 -21.24 -38.70 -10.50
C THR A 658 -22.21 -39.47 -11.41
N GLY A 659 -23.16 -38.79 -12.02
CA GLY A 659 -24.15 -39.40 -12.91
C GLY A 659 -23.50 -40.07 -14.13
N PHE A 660 -22.51 -39.40 -14.74
CA PHE A 660 -21.73 -39.97 -15.83
C PHE A 660 -20.97 -41.23 -15.37
N TYR A 661 -20.26 -41.15 -14.24
CA TYR A 661 -19.51 -42.28 -13.68
C TYR A 661 -20.38 -43.49 -13.37
N TRP A 662 -21.53 -43.25 -12.75
CA TRP A 662 -22.49 -44.27 -12.41
C TRP A 662 -23.13 -44.93 -13.65
N PHE A 663 -23.52 -44.14 -14.64
CA PHE A 663 -24.11 -44.63 -15.88
C PHE A 663 -23.06 -45.41 -16.71
N ALA A 664 -21.87 -44.86 -16.93
CA ALA A 664 -20.80 -45.51 -17.69
C ALA A 664 -20.32 -46.80 -17.02
N GLY A 665 -20.20 -46.84 -15.69
CA GLY A 665 -19.81 -48.04 -14.96
C GLY A 665 -20.85 -49.18 -15.05
N ARG A 666 -22.15 -48.86 -15.20
CA ARG A 666 -23.18 -49.87 -15.46
C ARG A 666 -23.25 -50.30 -16.92
N ALA A 667 -22.99 -49.37 -17.83
CA ALA A 667 -23.02 -49.69 -19.26
C ALA A 667 -21.80 -50.52 -19.71
N TYR A 668 -20.65 -50.34 -19.02
CA TYR A 668 -19.38 -50.99 -19.35
C TYR A 668 -18.68 -51.53 -18.11
N PRO A 669 -19.24 -52.56 -17.46
CA PRO A 669 -18.72 -53.07 -16.20
C PRO A 669 -17.32 -53.71 -16.29
N ASP A 670 -16.95 -54.17 -17.48
CA ASP A 670 -15.65 -54.84 -17.75
C ASP A 670 -14.52 -53.86 -18.08
N ASP A 671 -14.81 -52.52 -18.25
CA ASP A 671 -13.83 -51.50 -18.57
C ASP A 671 -13.75 -50.40 -17.50
N GLU A 672 -13.48 -50.81 -16.25
CA GLU A 672 -13.37 -49.91 -15.12
C GLU A 672 -12.34 -48.76 -15.39
N LEU A 673 -11.22 -49.08 -16.05
CA LEU A 673 -10.17 -48.13 -16.34
C LEU A 673 -10.57 -47.10 -17.42
N GLY A 674 -11.31 -47.52 -18.44
CA GLY A 674 -11.87 -46.66 -19.46
C GLY A 674 -12.91 -45.68 -18.90
N VAL A 675 -13.79 -46.19 -18.03
CA VAL A 675 -14.80 -45.38 -17.32
C VAL A 675 -14.13 -44.35 -16.41
N ALA A 676 -13.10 -44.71 -15.65
CA ALA A 676 -12.34 -43.81 -14.79
C ALA A 676 -11.63 -42.71 -15.64
N THR A 677 -11.00 -43.10 -16.74
CA THR A 677 -10.31 -42.17 -17.67
C THR A 677 -11.31 -41.16 -18.26
N ALA A 678 -12.46 -41.62 -18.74
CA ALA A 678 -13.50 -40.75 -19.29
C ALA A 678 -14.07 -39.81 -18.21
N THR A 679 -14.24 -40.28 -16.97
CA THR A 679 -14.67 -39.47 -15.84
C THR A 679 -13.70 -38.36 -15.50
N VAL A 680 -12.38 -38.64 -15.53
CA VAL A 680 -11.32 -37.61 -15.39
C VAL A 680 -11.41 -36.54 -16.47
N LEU A 681 -11.67 -36.94 -17.73
CA LEU A 681 -11.86 -36.00 -18.84
C LEU A 681 -13.06 -35.08 -18.63
N VAL A 682 -14.21 -35.65 -18.20
CA VAL A 682 -15.44 -34.86 -17.90
C VAL A 682 -15.15 -33.86 -16.77
N ALA A 683 -14.51 -34.30 -15.68
CA ALA A 683 -14.18 -33.42 -14.58
C ALA A 683 -13.17 -32.32 -14.99
N THR A 684 -12.15 -32.66 -15.79
CA THR A 684 -11.18 -31.70 -16.33
C THR A 684 -11.88 -30.67 -17.22
N PHE A 685 -12.83 -31.07 -18.05
CA PHE A 685 -13.61 -30.15 -18.86
C PHE A 685 -14.34 -29.09 -18.00
N PHE A 686 -15.04 -29.50 -16.93
CA PHE A 686 -15.72 -28.56 -16.03
C PHE A 686 -14.75 -27.58 -15.38
N GLY A 687 -13.55 -28.02 -15.04
CA GLY A 687 -12.52 -27.12 -14.52
C GLY A 687 -12.05 -26.09 -15.53
N VAL A 688 -11.73 -26.52 -16.75
CA VAL A 688 -11.35 -25.62 -17.86
C VAL A 688 -12.51 -24.67 -18.19
N TYR A 689 -13.72 -25.18 -18.25
CA TYR A 689 -14.93 -24.39 -18.50
C TYR A 689 -15.13 -23.33 -17.42
N MET A 690 -14.84 -23.65 -16.15
CA MET A 690 -14.94 -22.70 -15.04
C MET A 690 -14.01 -21.48 -15.23
N VAL A 691 -12.84 -21.62 -15.85
CA VAL A 691 -11.95 -20.49 -16.17
C VAL A 691 -12.65 -19.47 -17.08
N PHE A 692 -13.58 -19.93 -17.93
CA PHE A 692 -14.37 -19.05 -18.81
C PHE A 692 -15.55 -18.41 -18.09
N ILE A 693 -16.36 -19.19 -17.41
CA ILE A 693 -17.57 -18.68 -16.78
C ILE A 693 -17.28 -17.83 -15.54
N ALA A 694 -16.17 -18.06 -14.83
CA ALA A 694 -15.72 -17.19 -13.74
C ALA A 694 -15.54 -15.74 -14.22
N SER A 695 -15.03 -15.56 -15.43
CA SER A 695 -14.86 -14.22 -16.03
C SER A 695 -16.19 -13.52 -16.29
N ILE A 696 -17.21 -14.27 -16.69
CA ILE A 696 -18.57 -13.76 -16.93
C ILE A 696 -19.24 -13.42 -15.60
N MET A 697 -19.12 -14.32 -14.63
CA MET A 697 -19.69 -14.18 -13.30
C MET A 697 -19.13 -12.96 -12.56
N LEU A 698 -17.81 -12.71 -12.67
CA LEU A 698 -17.14 -11.61 -12.00
C LEU A 698 -17.04 -10.33 -12.84
N GLY A 699 -17.62 -10.31 -14.05
CA GLY A 699 -17.64 -9.12 -14.90
C GLY A 699 -16.24 -8.62 -15.29
N VAL A 700 -15.36 -9.52 -15.75
CA VAL A 700 -13.94 -9.22 -15.99
C VAL A 700 -13.70 -8.87 -17.45
N VAL A 701 -12.88 -7.84 -17.70
CA VAL A 701 -12.45 -7.44 -19.04
C VAL A 701 -11.00 -7.84 -19.30
N TYR A 702 -10.77 -8.55 -20.40
CA TYR A 702 -9.44 -8.92 -20.85
C TYR A 702 -8.91 -7.89 -21.85
N ASP A 703 -7.77 -7.28 -21.55
CA ASP A 703 -7.00 -6.52 -22.53
C ASP A 703 -6.34 -7.47 -23.55
N ARG A 704 -5.66 -6.91 -24.57
CA ARG A 704 -5.07 -7.70 -25.66
C ARG A 704 -4.10 -8.78 -25.15
N THR A 705 -3.24 -8.43 -24.19
CA THR A 705 -2.23 -9.35 -23.64
C THR A 705 -2.87 -10.47 -22.83
N ALA A 706 -3.82 -10.15 -21.94
CA ALA A 706 -4.55 -11.14 -21.15
C ALA A 706 -5.43 -12.05 -22.03
N ARG A 707 -5.93 -11.55 -23.17
CA ARG A 707 -6.69 -12.34 -24.15
C ARG A 707 -5.79 -13.34 -24.88
N ILE A 708 -4.59 -12.91 -25.27
CA ILE A 708 -3.58 -13.81 -25.87
C ILE A 708 -3.17 -14.89 -24.86
N ALA A 709 -2.91 -14.51 -23.61
CA ALA A 709 -2.56 -15.47 -22.55
C ALA A 709 -3.65 -16.51 -22.32
N ARG A 710 -4.93 -16.11 -22.37
CA ARG A 710 -6.08 -17.01 -22.27
C ARG A 710 -6.16 -17.99 -23.44
N MET A 711 -5.85 -17.54 -24.67
CA MET A 711 -5.79 -18.42 -25.85
C MET A 711 -4.61 -19.40 -25.73
N ALA A 712 -3.45 -18.91 -25.31
CA ALA A 712 -2.27 -19.77 -25.08
C ALA A 712 -2.54 -20.84 -24.00
N TYR A 713 -3.26 -20.48 -22.93
CA TYR A 713 -3.72 -21.43 -21.91
C TYR A 713 -4.59 -22.53 -22.52
N LEU A 714 -5.57 -22.20 -23.38
CA LEU A 714 -6.40 -23.20 -24.03
C LEU A 714 -5.61 -24.14 -24.91
N ILE A 715 -4.70 -23.59 -25.73
CA ILE A 715 -3.82 -24.39 -26.58
C ILE A 715 -2.97 -25.33 -25.73
N ALA A 716 -2.41 -24.81 -24.63
CA ALA A 716 -1.60 -25.61 -23.70
C ALA A 716 -2.43 -26.75 -23.06
N VAL A 717 -3.67 -26.47 -22.64
CA VAL A 717 -4.58 -27.48 -22.08
C VAL A 717 -4.84 -28.61 -23.09
N VAL A 718 -5.21 -28.24 -24.32
CA VAL A 718 -5.48 -29.24 -25.38
C VAL A 718 -4.22 -30.04 -25.73
N ALA A 719 -3.08 -29.37 -25.87
CA ALA A 719 -1.80 -30.03 -26.17
C ALA A 719 -1.39 -31.02 -25.06
N VAL A 720 -1.46 -30.61 -23.80
CA VAL A 720 -1.08 -31.50 -22.69
C VAL A 720 -2.07 -32.66 -22.53
N ALA A 721 -3.37 -32.41 -22.74
CA ALA A 721 -4.38 -33.48 -22.76
C ALA A 721 -4.06 -34.51 -23.87
N LEU A 722 -3.84 -34.06 -25.12
CA LEU A 722 -3.49 -34.93 -26.25
C LEU A 722 -2.19 -35.72 -25.97
N LEU A 723 -1.15 -35.08 -25.46
CA LEU A 723 0.10 -35.74 -25.08
C LEU A 723 -0.15 -36.75 -23.95
N SER A 724 -0.93 -36.46 -22.95
CA SER A 724 -1.20 -37.34 -21.83
C SER A 724 -1.92 -38.63 -22.23
N PHE A 725 -2.79 -38.56 -23.22
CA PHE A 725 -3.50 -39.73 -23.74
C PHE A 725 -2.82 -40.36 -24.94
N GLY A 726 -1.97 -39.62 -25.67
CA GLY A 726 -1.24 -40.08 -26.86
C GLY A 726 -0.08 -41.00 -26.52
N PHE A 727 0.75 -40.64 -25.54
CA PHE A 727 1.97 -41.36 -25.19
C PHE A 727 1.74 -42.50 -24.19
N ALA A 728 2.34 -43.67 -24.44
CA ALA A 728 2.22 -44.81 -23.53
C ALA A 728 2.81 -44.51 -22.12
N LEU A 729 3.91 -43.74 -22.07
CA LEU A 729 4.57 -43.39 -20.81
C LEU A 729 3.61 -42.60 -19.86
N THR A 730 2.93 -41.60 -20.39
CA THR A 730 1.98 -40.78 -19.62
C THR A 730 0.71 -41.55 -19.27
N ARG A 731 0.20 -42.36 -20.21
CA ARG A 731 -0.96 -43.22 -19.92
C ARG A 731 -0.64 -44.20 -18.79
N ASN A 732 0.49 -44.92 -18.87
CA ASN A 732 0.89 -45.86 -17.83
C ASN A 732 1.16 -45.19 -16.48
N PHE A 733 1.63 -43.94 -16.50
CA PHE A 733 1.90 -43.17 -15.28
C PHE A 733 0.61 -42.77 -14.57
N PHE A 734 -0.41 -42.29 -15.32
CA PHE A 734 -1.68 -41.87 -14.77
C PHE A 734 -2.74 -42.99 -14.74
N ASP A 735 -2.44 -44.19 -15.19
CA ASP A 735 -3.38 -45.30 -15.44
C ASP A 735 -4.55 -44.87 -16.32
N PHE A 736 -4.23 -44.21 -17.44
CA PHE A 736 -5.20 -43.87 -18.45
C PHE A 736 -5.25 -44.89 -19.57
N THR A 737 -6.43 -45.07 -20.15
CA THR A 737 -6.63 -45.80 -21.41
C THR A 737 -6.88 -44.80 -22.54
N LYS A 738 -6.84 -45.28 -23.79
CA LYS A 738 -7.32 -44.46 -24.90
C LYS A 738 -8.83 -44.28 -24.77
N PRO A 739 -9.33 -43.07 -24.77
CA PRO A 739 -10.78 -42.84 -24.67
C PRO A 739 -11.51 -43.50 -25.82
N SER A 740 -12.49 -44.37 -25.50
CA SER A 740 -13.37 -44.96 -26.53
C SER A 740 -14.44 -43.96 -26.96
N PHE A 741 -14.80 -43.96 -28.23
CA PHE A 741 -15.90 -43.16 -28.74
C PHE A 741 -17.24 -43.46 -28.03
N ALA A 742 -17.40 -44.65 -27.51
CA ALA A 742 -18.57 -45.06 -26.75
C ALA A 742 -18.82 -44.21 -25.51
N TYR A 743 -17.76 -43.71 -24.87
CA TYR A 743 -17.87 -42.83 -23.69
C TYR A 743 -17.98 -41.34 -24.08
N ILE A 744 -17.40 -40.96 -25.22
CA ILE A 744 -17.29 -39.54 -25.63
C ILE A 744 -18.66 -38.94 -25.94
N TRP A 745 -19.52 -39.66 -26.66
CA TRP A 745 -20.83 -39.13 -27.04
C TRP A 745 -21.79 -38.86 -25.87
N PRO A 746 -22.03 -39.80 -24.94
CA PRO A 746 -22.83 -39.53 -23.75
C PRO A 746 -22.23 -38.44 -22.88
N ALA A 747 -20.90 -38.44 -22.67
CA ALA A 747 -20.20 -37.40 -21.94
C ALA A 747 -20.43 -36.02 -22.58
N PHE A 748 -20.25 -35.88 -23.91
CA PHE A 748 -20.39 -34.64 -24.62
C PHE A 748 -21.80 -34.05 -24.46
N PHE A 749 -22.85 -34.87 -24.61
CA PHE A 749 -24.23 -34.41 -24.50
C PHE A 749 -24.58 -33.95 -23.09
N LEU A 750 -24.18 -34.72 -22.09
CA LEU A 750 -24.39 -34.41 -20.65
C LEU A 750 -23.66 -33.15 -20.23
N VAL A 751 -22.41 -33.02 -20.65
CA VAL A 751 -21.55 -31.86 -20.38
C VAL A 751 -22.07 -30.61 -21.10
N PHE A 752 -22.56 -30.73 -22.32
CA PHE A 752 -23.12 -29.60 -23.08
C PHE A 752 -24.35 -29.00 -22.38
N ILE A 753 -25.29 -29.84 -21.95
CA ILE A 753 -26.48 -29.39 -21.20
C ILE A 753 -26.06 -28.73 -19.88
N ALA A 754 -25.15 -29.37 -19.12
CA ALA A 754 -24.69 -28.83 -17.85
C ALA A 754 -23.97 -27.50 -18.03
N ALA A 755 -23.11 -27.39 -19.05
CA ALA A 755 -22.37 -26.15 -19.36
C ALA A 755 -23.36 -25.00 -19.71
N PHE A 756 -24.43 -25.28 -20.44
CA PHE A 756 -25.45 -24.29 -20.75
C PHE A 756 -26.17 -23.79 -19.48
N VAL A 757 -26.53 -24.70 -18.55
CA VAL A 757 -27.16 -24.33 -17.29
C VAL A 757 -26.21 -23.52 -16.44
N GLN A 758 -24.93 -23.95 -16.32
CA GLN A 758 -23.89 -23.23 -15.59
C GLN A 758 -23.63 -21.83 -16.15
N TYR A 759 -23.64 -21.66 -17.48
CA TYR A 759 -23.53 -20.35 -18.12
C TYR A 759 -24.69 -19.41 -17.70
N LYS A 760 -25.92 -19.90 -17.71
CA LYS A 760 -27.10 -19.10 -17.26
C LYS A 760 -26.99 -18.72 -15.79
N LEU A 761 -26.54 -19.64 -14.93
CA LEU A 761 -26.32 -19.35 -13.50
C LEU A 761 -25.20 -18.33 -13.28
N ALA A 762 -24.07 -18.48 -13.97
CA ALA A 762 -22.96 -17.53 -13.88
C ALA A 762 -23.37 -16.11 -14.33
N ARG A 763 -24.14 -16.01 -15.41
CA ARG A 763 -24.68 -14.74 -15.88
C ARG A 763 -25.63 -14.09 -14.86
N ARG A 764 -26.57 -14.86 -14.28
CA ARG A 764 -27.49 -14.38 -13.24
C ARG A 764 -26.72 -13.95 -11.99
N ALA A 765 -25.70 -14.71 -11.57
CA ALA A 765 -24.85 -14.35 -10.46
C ALA A 765 -24.10 -13.03 -10.74
N GLY A 766 -23.57 -12.86 -11.96
CA GLY A 766 -22.90 -11.63 -12.36
C GLY A 766 -23.84 -10.41 -12.39
N GLU A 767 -25.08 -10.56 -12.85
CA GLU A 767 -26.08 -9.51 -12.82
C GLU A 767 -26.49 -9.13 -11.39
N ARG A 768 -26.56 -10.12 -10.49
CA ARG A 768 -26.81 -9.90 -9.05
C ARG A 768 -25.66 -9.15 -8.39
N LEU A 769 -24.42 -9.60 -8.58
CA LEU A 769 -23.22 -8.96 -8.03
C LEU A 769 -23.06 -7.51 -8.51
N LYS A 770 -23.48 -7.20 -9.75
CA LYS A 770 -23.49 -5.82 -10.25
C LYS A 770 -24.50 -4.91 -9.54
N ARG A 771 -25.60 -5.45 -9.04
CA ARG A 771 -26.64 -4.68 -8.33
C ARG A 771 -26.29 -4.47 -6.84
N GLU A 772 -25.56 -5.41 -6.25
CA GLU A 772 -25.19 -5.39 -4.83
C GLU A 772 -23.86 -4.63 -4.59
N ARG A 773 -23.06 -4.41 -5.63
CA ARG A 773 -21.77 -3.65 -5.61
C ARG A 773 -21.94 -2.26 -6.23
#